data_0886abbe77cf3bf09a0b94e97d03dfad
#
_entry.id   0886abbe77cf3bf09a0b94e97d03dfad
#
_cell.length_a   1.000
_cell.length_b   1.000
_cell.length_c   1.000
_cell.angle_alpha   90.00
_cell.angle_beta   90.00
_cell.angle_gamma   90.00
#
_symmetry.space_group_name_H-M   'P 1'
#
loop_
_entity.id
_entity.type
_entity.pdbx_description
1 polymer ?
#
loop_
_entity_poly.entity_id
_entity_poly.type
_entity_poly.pdbx_seq_one_letter_code
_entity_poly.pdbx_strand_id
1 'polypeptide(L)'
;MEFFSTNNLTAVGSSSSSAQCHPIQRCLLYDFCCIFVKGRSIAQNIRGGTIRLEGATVLSKRYRAAIKRSLKLLEQNDSSKTSSGKNVQQLGEELCSFSLLWSLIEAVTFRPSQNLIVVDLLEWAHECFPSTQSLIPSVQSNHLRDSNFLGTVMEELMQQERPEDHESYWNSVLRQMLCADFSSVLTLLQFHSAFKNDEALLKMAKILQSVNVSLFKYDRTNCDEFLALRKKVCDLTAHKQMFRSHDNLGVICSLLIGDRGTFKKYFDLFRPNWFEVFPAFLLFFYPSSTGEQMPKVIENFFNLVSVRRDKLSQLEQTILSIVEFDLIKGLRLICSAGQSACWFATHLVDLLHFHDSNFLNPTLTATLPSGGAQKLLDGFSKDSADFDLRSRLLVEYAQLLFQDDQLWEIAAEYLIASGLGSVGQRILDQLVSQFNWRGNTSVAQRLLTICDRYELGTAREDILRSLVLMLCRQGEWTSALGWALQMSSNELTVNVSRRILEGAISPDRIGQMRIFEALDDQFVNCSELVLLYKFYTFKRLLLEGELRQAVHILHELFIDNSSPVEFHAVLFEEMIRILCSFQQPLVGLDVLNPEEMISPGLDRELVQDMFRSLSMLHLQQQLLATKSRSGGSRSVERPTKALFPPNDSMAQSDELSERVTNLMETLRPMLTQALANCFLD
;
A
#
# COMPACT_ATOMS: atom_id res chain seq x y z
N MET A 1 22.93 12.28 -18.12
CA MET A 1 22.28 11.69 -16.95
C MET A 1 20.98 11.08 -17.37
N GLU A 2 20.88 9.79 -17.26
CA GLU A 2 19.65 9.07 -17.47
C GLU A 2 18.75 9.36 -16.26
N PHE A 3 17.70 10.11 -16.49
CA PHE A 3 16.80 10.62 -15.45
C PHE A 3 15.99 9.50 -14.77
N PHE A 4 15.89 8.37 -15.45
CA PHE A 4 15.28 7.15 -14.96
C PHE A 4 16.23 5.99 -15.22
N SER A 5 16.92 5.56 -14.18
CA SER A 5 17.81 4.40 -14.27
C SER A 5 17.01 3.15 -14.63
N THR A 6 17.21 2.65 -15.85
CA THR A 6 16.63 1.40 -16.35
C THR A 6 17.30 0.15 -15.77
N ASN A 7 18.00 0.25 -14.64
CA ASN A 7 18.71 -0.90 -14.09
C ASN A 7 17.97 -1.55 -12.93
N ASN A 8 17.61 -2.80 -13.19
CA ASN A 8 17.31 -3.90 -12.29
C ASN A 8 15.84 -4.12 -11.94
N LEU A 9 15.12 -4.76 -12.87
CA LEU A 9 14.13 -5.77 -12.49
C LEU A 9 13.87 -6.72 -13.67
N THR A 10 14.93 -7.40 -14.15
CA THR A 10 14.82 -8.67 -14.86
C THR A 10 15.42 -9.75 -13.98
N ALA A 11 14.63 -10.28 -13.06
CA ALA A 11 14.83 -11.62 -12.51
C ALA A 11 13.60 -11.98 -11.67
N VAL A 12 12.58 -12.55 -12.29
CA VAL A 12 11.73 -13.52 -11.62
C VAL A 12 12.57 -14.77 -11.46
N GLY A 13 13.25 -14.89 -10.35
CA GLY A 13 14.12 -16.03 -10.03
C GLY A 13 14.55 -15.87 -8.58
N SER A 14 13.80 -16.50 -7.66
CA SER A 14 14.24 -16.99 -6.34
C SER A 14 15.55 -16.40 -5.80
N SER A 15 15.47 -15.34 -5.00
CA SER A 15 16.27 -15.16 -3.78
C SER A 15 15.93 -13.83 -3.11
N SER A 16 15.36 -13.89 -1.94
CA SER A 16 15.26 -12.97 -0.84
C SER A 16 16.24 -11.78 -0.82
N SER A 17 15.88 -10.69 -1.47
CA SER A 17 16.16 -9.32 -1.04
C SER A 17 15.13 -8.42 -1.71
N SER A 18 13.96 -8.29 -1.10
CA SER A 18 13.02 -7.22 -1.41
C SER A 18 13.80 -5.92 -1.20
N ALA A 19 14.00 -5.14 -2.27
CA ALA A 19 14.51 -3.78 -2.16
C ALA A 19 13.53 -3.03 -1.25
N GLN A 20 13.88 -2.88 0.03
CA GLN A 20 13.02 -2.25 1.02
C GLN A 20 12.81 -0.80 0.58
N CYS A 21 11.58 -0.43 0.31
CA CYS A 21 11.18 0.94 0.03
C CYS A 21 11.67 1.86 1.17
N HIS A 22 12.25 3.00 0.80
CA HIS A 22 12.76 3.95 1.78
C HIS A 22 11.62 4.43 2.71
N PRO A 23 11.83 4.60 4.03
CA PRO A 23 10.76 4.98 4.97
C PRO A 23 9.99 6.25 4.58
N ILE A 24 10.68 7.28 4.07
CA ILE A 24 10.06 8.54 3.62
C ILE A 24 9.19 8.28 2.37
N GLN A 25 9.64 7.42 1.46
CA GLN A 25 8.86 7.03 0.30
C GLN A 25 7.58 6.28 0.72
N ARG A 26 7.65 5.39 1.71
CA ARG A 26 6.45 4.73 2.26
C ARG A 26 5.46 5.72 2.87
N CYS A 27 5.95 6.69 3.64
CA CYS A 27 5.09 7.76 4.17
C CYS A 27 4.40 8.53 3.05
N LEU A 28 5.12 8.85 1.96
CA LEU A 28 4.55 9.50 0.80
C LEU A 28 3.45 8.65 0.15
N LEU A 29 3.72 7.36 -0.10
CA LEU A 29 2.76 6.44 -0.70
C LEU A 29 1.51 6.30 0.18
N TYR A 30 1.67 6.25 1.50
CA TYR A 30 0.57 6.22 2.45
C TYR A 30 -0.24 7.53 2.45
N ASP A 31 0.42 8.70 2.42
CA ASP A 31 -0.25 10.00 2.30
C ASP A 31 -1.07 10.08 1.01
N PHE A 32 -0.52 9.60 -0.12
CA PHE A 32 -1.20 9.54 -1.41
C PHE A 32 -2.43 8.65 -1.36
N CYS A 33 -2.34 7.48 -0.73
CA CYS A 33 -3.49 6.61 -0.52
C CYS A 33 -4.57 7.29 0.31
N CYS A 34 -4.22 7.93 1.41
CA CYS A 34 -5.19 8.65 2.24
C CYS A 34 -5.92 9.75 1.46
N ILE A 35 -5.22 10.47 0.57
CA ILE A 35 -5.81 11.49 -0.30
C ILE A 35 -6.73 10.83 -1.33
N PHE A 36 -6.30 9.72 -1.94
CA PHE A 36 -7.06 8.95 -2.92
C PHE A 36 -8.40 8.45 -2.35
N VAL A 37 -8.37 7.78 -1.19
CA VAL A 37 -9.58 7.27 -0.53
C VAL A 37 -10.55 8.40 -0.15
N LYS A 38 -10.02 9.52 0.39
CA LYS A 38 -10.83 10.72 0.68
C LYS A 38 -11.39 11.35 -0.59
N GLY A 39 -10.62 11.39 -1.66
CA GLY A 39 -11.06 11.91 -2.97
C GLY A 39 -12.25 11.13 -3.51
N ARG A 40 -12.25 9.81 -3.39
CA ARG A 40 -13.38 8.96 -3.81
C ARG A 40 -14.66 9.26 -3.03
N SER A 41 -14.58 9.44 -1.72
CA SER A 41 -15.74 9.81 -0.91
C SER A 41 -16.32 11.17 -1.31
N ILE A 42 -15.47 12.12 -1.70
CA ILE A 42 -15.88 13.41 -2.24
C ILE A 42 -16.52 13.21 -3.63
N ALA A 43 -15.90 12.42 -4.51
CA ALA A 43 -16.39 12.17 -5.87
C ALA A 43 -17.79 11.56 -5.89
N GLN A 44 -18.10 10.66 -4.98
CA GLN A 44 -19.43 10.03 -4.85
C GLN A 44 -20.53 11.02 -4.49
N ASN A 45 -20.18 12.09 -3.76
CA ASN A 45 -21.14 13.10 -3.29
C ASN A 45 -21.32 14.29 -4.24
N ILE A 46 -20.46 14.40 -5.29
CA ILE A 46 -20.48 15.54 -6.21
C ILE A 46 -21.17 15.20 -7.54
N ARG A 47 -22.24 15.94 -7.88
CA ARG A 47 -22.99 15.78 -9.13
C ARG A 47 -22.84 16.92 -10.15
N GLY A 48 -22.01 17.95 -9.91
CA GLY A 48 -21.89 19.14 -10.75
C GLY A 48 -20.46 19.37 -11.31
N GLY A 49 -20.34 19.91 -12.54
CA GLY A 49 -19.06 20.11 -13.22
C GLY A 49 -18.12 21.13 -12.53
N THR A 50 -18.63 22.28 -12.07
CA THR A 50 -17.85 23.31 -11.38
C THR A 50 -17.32 22.83 -10.03
N ILE A 51 -18.13 22.07 -9.28
CA ILE A 51 -17.76 21.48 -8.00
C ILE A 51 -16.69 20.38 -8.19
N ARG A 52 -16.69 19.68 -9.34
CA ARG A 52 -15.63 18.72 -9.69
C ARG A 52 -14.28 19.41 -9.88
N LEU A 53 -14.24 20.55 -10.58
CA LEU A 53 -13.02 21.32 -10.78
C LEU A 53 -12.44 21.81 -9.45
N GLU A 54 -13.25 22.38 -8.57
CA GLU A 54 -12.83 22.79 -7.23
C GLU A 54 -12.33 21.61 -6.40
N GLY A 55 -13.03 20.48 -6.45
CA GLY A 55 -12.62 19.23 -5.79
C GLY A 55 -11.28 18.72 -6.30
N ALA A 56 -11.08 18.67 -7.62
CA ALA A 56 -9.83 18.26 -8.25
C ALA A 56 -8.67 19.18 -7.85
N THR A 57 -8.89 20.50 -7.85
CA THR A 57 -7.88 21.47 -7.45
C THR A 57 -7.47 21.29 -5.97
N VAL A 58 -8.43 21.05 -5.07
CA VAL A 58 -8.14 20.81 -3.65
C VAL A 58 -7.34 19.52 -3.47
N LEU A 59 -7.71 18.44 -4.15
CA LEU A 59 -6.97 17.17 -4.09
C LEU A 59 -5.56 17.31 -4.67
N SER A 60 -5.42 17.99 -5.82
CA SER A 60 -4.12 18.28 -6.43
C SER A 60 -3.18 19.00 -5.47
N LYS A 61 -3.65 20.06 -4.79
CA LYS A 61 -2.86 20.79 -3.79
C LYS A 61 -2.44 19.90 -2.61
N ARG A 62 -3.28 18.94 -2.20
CA ARG A 62 -2.93 17.98 -1.13
C ARG A 62 -1.83 17.03 -1.58
N TYR A 63 -1.91 16.48 -2.80
CA TYR A 63 -0.86 15.63 -3.37
C TYR A 63 0.47 16.38 -3.46
N ARG A 64 0.45 17.60 -3.99
CA ARG A 64 1.65 18.46 -4.07
C ARG A 64 2.23 18.75 -2.68
N ALA A 65 1.37 19.02 -1.67
CA ALA A 65 1.81 19.23 -0.30
C ALA A 65 2.47 17.99 0.31
N ALA A 66 2.00 16.78 -0.02
CA ALA A 66 2.60 15.53 0.42
C ALA A 66 4.00 15.35 -0.18
N ILE A 67 4.19 15.62 -1.48
CA ILE A 67 5.51 15.59 -2.13
C ILE A 67 6.46 16.60 -1.46
N LYS A 68 6.04 17.86 -1.29
CA LYS A 68 6.85 18.90 -0.64
C LYS A 68 7.24 18.54 0.80
N ARG A 69 6.34 17.89 1.54
CA ARG A 69 6.63 17.40 2.90
C ARG A 69 7.73 16.33 2.88
N SER A 70 7.65 15.39 1.96
CA SER A 70 8.65 14.32 1.82
C SER A 70 10.01 14.86 1.42
N LEU A 71 10.07 15.87 0.54
CA LEU A 71 11.31 16.57 0.20
C LEU A 71 11.94 17.25 1.42
N LYS A 72 11.17 17.98 2.23
CA LYS A 72 11.67 18.59 3.47
C LYS A 72 12.22 17.57 4.47
N LEU A 73 11.57 16.40 4.58
CA LEU A 73 12.05 15.31 5.44
C LEU A 73 13.36 14.72 4.92
N LEU A 74 13.55 14.63 3.60
CA LEU A 74 14.83 14.19 3.01
C LEU A 74 15.94 15.19 3.32
N GLU A 75 15.70 16.48 3.15
CA GLU A 75 16.69 17.56 3.46
C GLU A 75 17.11 17.54 4.94
N GLN A 76 16.17 17.31 5.87
CA GLN A 76 16.43 17.23 7.30
C GLN A 76 17.26 16.00 7.68
N ASN A 77 17.06 14.87 6.98
CA ASN A 77 17.80 13.63 7.25
C ASN A 77 19.18 13.57 6.59
N ASP A 78 19.45 14.35 5.56
CA ASP A 78 20.73 14.38 4.84
C ASP A 78 21.88 14.96 5.69
N SER A 79 21.56 15.66 6.78
CA SER A 79 22.52 16.14 7.77
C SER A 79 23.21 15.02 8.58
N SER A 80 22.76 13.78 8.53
CA SER A 80 23.38 12.62 9.15
C SER A 80 24.15 11.81 8.10
N LYS A 81 25.45 12.10 7.97
CA LYS A 81 26.42 11.45 7.06
C LYS A 81 26.57 9.95 7.34
N THR A 82 25.70 9.11 6.79
CA THR A 82 25.86 7.67 6.78
C THR A 82 25.91 7.15 5.34
N SER A 83 26.57 6.02 5.13
CA SER A 83 26.91 5.39 3.84
C SER A 83 25.74 5.09 2.86
N SER A 84 24.52 5.46 3.20
CA SER A 84 23.30 5.34 2.38
C SER A 84 23.03 6.57 1.47
N GLY A 85 23.94 7.55 1.42
CA GLY A 85 23.69 8.85 0.80
C GLY A 85 23.29 8.83 -0.68
N LYS A 86 23.78 7.89 -1.48
CA LYS A 86 23.48 7.85 -2.93
C LYS A 86 22.01 7.55 -3.24
N ASN A 87 21.39 6.62 -2.50
CA ASN A 87 19.98 6.26 -2.72
C ASN A 87 19.04 7.39 -2.25
N VAL A 88 19.40 8.09 -1.18
CA VAL A 88 18.63 9.22 -0.65
C VAL A 88 18.69 10.41 -1.60
N GLN A 89 19.86 10.71 -2.13
CA GLN A 89 20.06 11.77 -3.13
C GLN A 89 19.24 11.47 -4.40
N GLN A 90 19.31 10.25 -4.94
CA GLN A 90 18.54 9.86 -6.12
C GLN A 90 17.03 10.00 -5.88
N LEU A 91 16.53 9.55 -4.72
CA LEU A 91 15.12 9.71 -4.35
C LEU A 91 14.73 11.19 -4.26
N GLY A 92 15.60 12.04 -3.70
CA GLY A 92 15.41 13.48 -3.66
C GLY A 92 15.27 14.09 -5.05
N GLU A 93 16.16 13.72 -5.97
CA GLU A 93 16.16 14.16 -7.38
C GLU A 93 14.88 13.75 -8.11
N GLU A 94 14.45 12.48 -7.92
CA GLU A 94 13.19 11.97 -8.49
C GLU A 94 11.98 12.73 -7.94
N LEU A 95 11.89 12.93 -6.63
CA LEU A 95 10.76 13.65 -6.01
C LEU A 95 10.73 15.14 -6.40
N CYS A 96 11.87 15.79 -6.55
CA CYS A 96 11.96 17.16 -7.11
C CYS A 96 11.35 17.22 -8.50
N SER A 97 11.70 16.26 -9.37
CA SER A 97 11.18 16.19 -10.72
C SER A 97 9.68 15.94 -10.76
N PHE A 98 9.18 15.05 -9.92
CA PHE A 98 7.75 14.82 -9.79
C PHE A 98 7.01 16.03 -9.21
N SER A 99 7.60 16.76 -8.27
CA SER A 99 7.04 18.00 -7.75
C SER A 99 6.90 19.06 -8.84
N LEU A 100 7.93 19.18 -9.68
CA LEU A 100 7.94 20.10 -10.82
C LEU A 100 6.85 19.75 -11.85
N LEU A 101 6.78 18.46 -12.23
CA LEU A 101 5.78 17.99 -13.19
C LEU A 101 4.36 18.14 -12.65
N TRP A 102 4.14 17.82 -11.38
CA TRP A 102 2.82 17.94 -10.75
C TRP A 102 2.33 19.39 -10.76
N SER A 103 3.17 20.32 -10.34
CA SER A 103 2.84 21.75 -10.30
C SER A 103 2.61 22.33 -11.71
N LEU A 104 3.35 21.85 -12.73
CA LEU A 104 3.14 22.26 -14.12
C LEU A 104 1.79 21.75 -14.65
N ILE A 105 1.46 20.49 -14.42
CA ILE A 105 0.17 19.91 -14.83
C ILE A 105 -0.97 20.63 -14.11
N GLU A 106 -0.80 20.94 -12.82
CA GLU A 106 -1.77 21.74 -12.06
C GLU A 106 -2.02 23.10 -12.71
N ALA A 107 -0.96 23.83 -13.07
CA ALA A 107 -1.04 25.13 -13.72
C ALA A 107 -1.74 25.06 -15.10
N VAL A 108 -1.47 24.00 -15.87
CA VAL A 108 -1.99 23.86 -17.25
C VAL A 108 -3.43 23.30 -17.27
N THR A 109 -3.79 22.39 -16.33
CA THR A 109 -5.02 21.61 -16.42
C THR A 109 -6.13 22.12 -15.51
N PHE A 110 -5.82 22.46 -14.24
CA PHE A 110 -6.81 22.78 -13.22
C PHE A 110 -7.08 24.27 -13.04
N ARG A 111 -6.66 25.09 -14.01
CA ARG A 111 -6.93 26.52 -14.01
C ARG A 111 -8.37 26.84 -14.39
N PRO A 112 -8.94 27.95 -13.94
CA PRO A 112 -10.18 28.48 -14.47
C PRO A 112 -10.05 28.77 -15.97
N SER A 113 -11.05 28.41 -16.76
CA SER A 113 -11.04 28.58 -18.23
C SER A 113 -10.81 30.03 -18.75
N GLN A 114 -10.92 31.01 -17.86
CA GLN A 114 -10.77 32.44 -18.16
C GLN A 114 -9.36 33.00 -17.90
N ASN A 115 -8.45 32.22 -17.29
CA ASN A 115 -7.11 32.70 -16.99
C ASN A 115 -6.21 32.65 -18.23
N LEU A 116 -5.32 33.65 -18.34
CA LEU A 116 -4.27 33.69 -19.34
C LEU A 116 -3.18 32.64 -18.96
N ILE A 117 -2.86 31.76 -19.89
CA ILE A 117 -1.83 30.74 -19.69
C ILE A 117 -0.47 31.31 -19.28
N VAL A 118 -0.15 32.50 -19.76
CA VAL A 118 1.12 33.17 -19.44
C VAL A 118 1.27 33.42 -17.96
N VAL A 119 0.19 33.83 -17.27
CA VAL A 119 0.21 34.11 -15.83
C VAL A 119 0.37 32.83 -15.04
N ASP A 120 -0.38 31.77 -15.40
CA ASP A 120 -0.30 30.47 -14.74
C ASP A 120 1.09 29.85 -14.87
N LEU A 121 1.72 29.96 -16.07
CA LEU A 121 3.08 29.45 -16.28
C LEU A 121 4.15 30.31 -15.59
N LEU A 122 3.96 31.62 -15.48
CA LEU A 122 4.86 32.50 -14.71
C LEU A 122 4.79 32.17 -13.20
N GLU A 123 3.59 32.03 -12.67
CA GLU A 123 3.41 31.60 -11.25
C GLU A 123 4.08 30.25 -11.01
N TRP A 124 3.90 29.29 -11.92
CA TRP A 124 4.58 27.99 -11.85
C TRP A 124 6.10 28.14 -11.84
N ALA A 125 6.65 28.93 -12.78
CA ALA A 125 8.10 29.11 -12.87
C ALA A 125 8.65 29.77 -11.60
N HIS A 126 8.00 30.82 -11.09
CA HIS A 126 8.45 31.52 -9.88
C HIS A 126 8.31 30.66 -8.61
N GLU A 127 7.31 29.74 -8.56
CA GLU A 127 7.17 28.80 -7.45
C GLU A 127 8.22 27.70 -7.48
N CYS A 128 8.54 27.18 -8.67
CA CYS A 128 9.47 26.07 -8.85
C CYS A 128 10.93 26.50 -8.89
N PHE A 129 11.21 27.70 -9.38
CA PHE A 129 12.56 28.27 -9.53
C PHE A 129 12.66 29.61 -8.79
N PRO A 130 12.45 29.63 -7.46
CA PRO A 130 12.55 30.86 -6.71
C PRO A 130 13.99 31.39 -6.82
N SER A 131 14.10 32.68 -6.98
CA SER A 131 15.39 33.38 -7.15
C SER A 131 16.36 33.14 -6.00
N THR A 132 15.85 32.76 -4.84
CA THR A 132 16.61 32.57 -3.59
C THR A 132 16.90 31.11 -3.24
N GLN A 133 16.22 30.14 -3.87
CA GLN A 133 16.41 28.71 -3.58
C GLN A 133 16.11 27.88 -4.82
N SER A 134 17.12 27.35 -5.49
CA SER A 134 16.91 26.29 -6.47
C SER A 134 16.56 24.98 -5.77
N LEU A 135 15.33 24.50 -5.95
CA LEU A 135 14.85 23.22 -5.38
C LEU A 135 15.37 21.99 -6.13
N ILE A 136 16.14 22.14 -7.21
CA ILE A 136 16.62 21.02 -8.02
C ILE A 136 18.15 20.96 -7.99
N PRO A 137 18.74 20.10 -7.13
CA PRO A 137 20.20 19.92 -7.07
C PRO A 137 20.81 19.28 -8.32
N SER A 138 20.00 18.70 -9.20
CA SER A 138 20.45 17.72 -10.18
C SER A 138 20.14 17.97 -11.63
N VAL A 139 19.49 19.07 -12.00
CA VAL A 139 19.58 19.48 -13.41
C VAL A 139 20.99 20.06 -13.59
N GLN A 140 21.96 19.14 -13.65
CA GLN A 140 23.36 19.47 -13.88
C GLN A 140 23.53 20.05 -15.29
N SER A 141 23.38 21.35 -15.39
CA SER A 141 24.39 22.06 -16.10
C SER A 141 25.59 22.19 -15.16
N ASN A 142 26.77 21.80 -15.58
CA ASN A 142 28.01 21.83 -14.79
C ASN A 142 28.39 23.23 -14.25
N HIS A 143 27.47 24.20 -14.34
CA HIS A 143 27.59 25.59 -13.92
C HIS A 143 26.58 26.03 -12.85
N LEU A 144 25.61 25.14 -12.42
CA LEU A 144 24.60 25.46 -11.40
C LEU A 144 24.91 24.76 -10.07
N ARG A 145 26.18 24.77 -9.65
CA ARG A 145 26.55 24.49 -8.25
C ARG A 145 26.17 25.63 -7.30
N ASP A 146 25.58 26.71 -7.83
CA ASP A 146 25.23 27.91 -7.09
C ASP A 146 23.71 28.04 -6.86
N SER A 147 23.08 26.97 -6.31
CA SER A 147 21.66 27.03 -5.91
C SER A 147 21.40 28.01 -4.74
N ASN A 148 22.44 28.45 -4.07
CA ASN A 148 22.42 29.57 -3.12
C ASN A 148 22.95 30.85 -3.73
N PHE A 149 23.18 30.91 -5.05
CA PHE A 149 23.89 32.03 -5.68
C PHE A 149 23.22 33.37 -5.36
N LEU A 150 21.92 33.49 -5.46
CA LEU A 150 21.25 34.77 -5.18
C LEU A 150 21.23 35.07 -3.66
N GLY A 151 21.07 34.05 -2.79
CA GLY A 151 21.14 34.24 -1.35
C GLY A 151 22.52 34.67 -0.88
N THR A 152 23.56 33.99 -1.33
CA THR A 152 24.96 34.34 -1.03
C THR A 152 25.37 35.65 -1.69
N VAL A 153 24.97 35.87 -2.96
CA VAL A 153 25.22 37.15 -3.66
C VAL A 153 24.45 38.29 -3.00
N MET A 154 23.21 38.08 -2.55
CA MET A 154 22.47 39.10 -1.80
C MET A 154 23.11 39.43 -0.47
N GLU A 155 23.60 38.43 0.27
CA GLU A 155 24.34 38.65 1.53
C GLU A 155 25.67 39.40 1.28
N GLU A 156 26.41 39.05 0.23
CA GLU A 156 27.64 39.71 -0.19
C GLU A 156 27.37 41.14 -0.64
N LEU A 157 26.31 41.38 -1.45
CA LEU A 157 25.93 42.69 -1.91
C LEU A 157 25.42 43.59 -0.80
N MET A 158 24.74 43.06 0.21
CA MET A 158 24.28 43.82 1.38
C MET A 158 25.43 44.33 2.27
N GLN A 159 26.62 43.70 2.20
CA GLN A 159 27.80 44.12 2.96
C GLN A 159 28.62 45.21 2.26
N GLN A 160 28.30 45.53 1.01
CA GLN A 160 29.04 46.52 0.22
C GLN A 160 28.37 47.90 0.24
N GLU A 161 29.19 48.95 0.35
CA GLU A 161 28.72 50.35 0.24
C GLU A 161 28.17 50.67 -1.16
N ARG A 162 28.72 50.01 -2.19
CA ARG A 162 28.32 50.15 -3.58
C ARG A 162 28.12 48.79 -4.24
N PRO A 163 26.94 48.18 -4.07
CA PRO A 163 26.63 46.88 -4.66
C PRO A 163 26.74 46.85 -6.18
N GLU A 164 26.48 47.97 -6.85
CA GLU A 164 26.52 48.14 -8.31
C GLU A 164 27.89 47.97 -8.93
N ASP A 165 28.98 48.18 -8.17
CA ASP A 165 30.35 48.00 -8.63
C ASP A 165 30.76 46.51 -8.63
N HIS A 166 29.98 45.64 -8.00
CA HIS A 166 30.23 44.21 -8.00
C HIS A 166 29.78 43.57 -9.31
N GLU A 167 30.62 42.72 -9.92
CA GLU A 167 30.38 42.08 -11.21
C GLU A 167 29.06 41.30 -11.25
N SER A 168 28.69 40.62 -10.14
CA SER A 168 27.47 39.80 -10.04
C SER A 168 26.18 40.63 -9.95
N TYR A 169 26.23 41.89 -9.57
CA TYR A 169 25.04 42.72 -9.34
C TYR A 169 24.16 42.85 -10.58
N TRP A 170 24.68 43.42 -11.64
CA TRP A 170 23.93 43.61 -12.88
C TRP A 170 23.60 42.29 -13.57
N ASN A 171 24.48 41.27 -13.46
CA ASN A 171 24.22 39.94 -13.96
C ASN A 171 23.01 39.32 -13.24
N SER A 172 22.90 39.48 -11.93
CA SER A 172 21.74 39.01 -11.15
C SER A 172 20.46 39.76 -11.54
N VAL A 173 20.51 41.09 -11.65
CA VAL A 173 19.37 41.91 -12.09
C VAL A 173 18.86 41.46 -13.47
N LEU A 174 19.76 41.30 -14.43
CA LEU A 174 19.39 40.93 -15.81
C LEU A 174 18.93 39.49 -15.94
N ARG A 175 19.47 38.56 -15.12
CA ARG A 175 19.01 37.18 -15.06
C ARG A 175 17.60 37.10 -14.52
N GLN A 176 17.28 37.82 -13.43
CA GLN A 176 15.92 37.87 -12.89
C GLN A 176 14.94 38.53 -13.87
N MET A 177 15.42 39.57 -14.58
CA MET A 177 14.64 40.20 -15.63
C MET A 177 14.32 39.24 -16.78
N LEU A 178 15.28 38.40 -17.17
CA LEU A 178 15.09 37.38 -18.21
C LEU A 178 14.04 36.33 -17.82
N CYS A 179 13.88 36.04 -16.50
CA CYS A 179 12.86 35.18 -15.96
C CYS A 179 11.52 35.89 -15.62
N ALA A 180 11.43 37.21 -15.90
CA ALA A 180 10.32 38.09 -15.54
C ALA A 180 10.00 38.13 -14.03
N ASP A 181 10.98 37.88 -13.17
CA ASP A 181 10.84 38.03 -11.71
C ASP A 181 11.05 39.52 -11.33
N PHE A 182 10.03 40.31 -11.58
CA PHE A 182 10.06 41.77 -11.34
C PHE A 182 10.20 42.11 -9.86
N SER A 183 9.78 41.23 -8.95
CA SER A 183 9.89 41.46 -7.51
C SER A 183 11.35 41.40 -7.06
N SER A 184 12.10 40.40 -7.53
CA SER A 184 13.52 40.28 -7.24
C SER A 184 14.33 41.39 -7.92
N VAL A 185 13.98 41.79 -9.15
CA VAL A 185 14.60 42.94 -9.85
C VAL A 185 14.37 44.22 -9.04
N LEU A 186 13.16 44.51 -8.57
CA LEU A 186 12.85 45.68 -7.74
C LEU A 186 13.69 45.67 -6.45
N THR A 187 13.79 44.56 -5.77
CA THR A 187 14.60 44.41 -4.55
C THR A 187 16.07 44.72 -4.83
N LEU A 188 16.63 44.16 -5.91
CA LEU A 188 18.01 44.39 -6.31
C LEU A 188 18.25 45.88 -6.66
N LEU A 189 17.34 46.52 -7.41
CA LEU A 189 17.45 47.93 -7.72
C LEU A 189 17.43 48.85 -6.49
N GLN A 190 16.71 48.47 -5.43
CA GLN A 190 16.68 49.21 -4.17
C GLN A 190 18.01 49.15 -3.40
N PHE A 191 18.87 48.15 -3.64
CA PHE A 191 20.22 48.06 -3.06
C PHE A 191 21.24 48.96 -3.79
N HIS A 192 20.93 49.49 -4.98
CA HIS A 192 21.81 50.38 -5.68
C HIS A 192 22.07 51.67 -4.86
N SER A 193 23.34 52.05 -4.66
CA SER A 193 23.71 53.19 -3.80
C SER A 193 23.04 54.51 -4.21
N ALA A 194 22.90 54.75 -5.52
CA ALA A 194 22.24 55.93 -6.07
C ALA A 194 20.71 55.83 -6.14
N PHE A 195 20.07 54.77 -5.68
CA PHE A 195 18.63 54.51 -5.89
C PHE A 195 17.74 55.68 -5.49
N LYS A 196 18.02 56.32 -4.35
CA LYS A 196 17.21 57.44 -3.81
C LYS A 196 17.41 58.73 -4.57
N ASN A 197 18.55 58.90 -5.22
CA ASN A 197 18.96 60.17 -5.83
C ASN A 197 18.91 60.15 -7.38
N ASP A 198 18.80 58.95 -7.98
CA ASP A 198 18.76 58.80 -9.42
C ASP A 198 17.32 58.68 -9.94
N GLU A 199 16.90 59.66 -10.74
CA GLU A 199 15.55 59.69 -11.31
C GLU A 199 15.28 58.52 -12.27
N ALA A 200 16.32 58.03 -13.00
CA ALA A 200 16.17 56.91 -13.91
C ALA A 200 15.87 55.60 -13.18
N LEU A 201 16.58 55.33 -12.08
CA LEU A 201 16.33 54.16 -11.23
C LEU A 201 14.95 54.21 -10.61
N LEU A 202 14.54 55.39 -10.08
CA LEU A 202 13.20 55.56 -9.48
C LEU A 202 12.08 55.40 -10.50
N LYS A 203 12.25 55.88 -11.72
CA LYS A 203 11.26 55.68 -12.79
C LYS A 203 11.18 54.24 -13.22
N MET A 204 12.33 53.55 -13.38
CA MET A 204 12.36 52.13 -13.69
C MET A 204 11.67 51.30 -12.61
N ALA A 205 11.94 51.54 -11.34
CA ALA A 205 11.29 50.87 -10.23
C ALA A 205 9.77 51.06 -10.23
N LYS A 206 9.27 52.28 -10.52
CA LYS A 206 7.82 52.55 -10.65
C LYS A 206 7.19 51.77 -11.80
N ILE A 207 7.89 51.64 -12.94
CA ILE A 207 7.42 50.87 -14.09
C ILE A 207 7.33 49.39 -13.71
N LEU A 208 8.39 48.81 -13.15
CA LEU A 208 8.44 47.40 -12.74
C LEU A 208 7.40 47.09 -11.65
N GLN A 209 7.22 48.01 -10.71
CA GLN A 209 6.17 47.86 -9.68
C GLN A 209 4.77 47.86 -10.30
N SER A 210 4.51 48.69 -11.30
CA SER A 210 3.23 48.73 -12.01
C SER A 210 3.02 47.44 -12.81
N VAL A 211 4.04 46.91 -13.48
CA VAL A 211 3.99 45.61 -14.18
C VAL A 211 3.67 44.49 -13.20
N ASN A 212 4.38 44.41 -12.08
CA ASN A 212 4.20 43.35 -11.09
C ASN A 212 2.77 43.37 -10.53
N VAL A 213 2.24 44.54 -10.19
CA VAL A 213 0.86 44.68 -9.67
C VAL A 213 -0.18 44.28 -10.73
N SER A 214 0.01 44.68 -12.00
CA SER A 214 -0.97 44.37 -13.06
C SER A 214 -1.01 42.91 -13.43
N LEU A 215 0.11 42.20 -13.36
CA LEU A 215 0.17 40.76 -13.67
C LEU A 215 -0.52 39.87 -12.61
N PHE A 216 -0.47 40.26 -11.35
CA PHE A 216 -0.98 39.48 -10.23
C PHE A 216 -2.28 40.01 -9.63
N LYS A 217 -2.94 41.01 -10.24
CA LYS A 217 -4.28 41.43 -9.84
C LYS A 217 -5.33 40.35 -10.11
N TYR A 218 -6.44 40.42 -9.36
CA TYR A 218 -7.55 39.48 -9.42
C TYR A 218 -8.19 39.32 -10.81
N ASP A 219 -8.08 40.28 -11.69
CA ASP A 219 -8.61 40.21 -13.05
C ASP A 219 -7.52 39.70 -14.04
N ARG A 220 -7.29 38.37 -13.98
CA ARG A 220 -6.28 37.64 -14.78
C ARG A 220 -6.69 37.47 -16.25
N THR A 221 -7.78 38.10 -16.68
CA THR A 221 -8.32 37.92 -18.04
C THR A 221 -7.78 38.92 -19.05
N ASN A 222 -7.12 39.97 -18.58
CA ASN A 222 -6.78 41.10 -19.47
C ASN A 222 -5.28 41.46 -19.45
N CYS A 223 -4.62 41.29 -20.60
CA CYS A 223 -3.24 41.77 -20.83
C CYS A 223 -3.13 43.24 -21.20
N ASP A 224 -4.22 43.99 -21.33
CA ASP A 224 -4.21 45.36 -21.86
C ASP A 224 -3.42 46.32 -20.98
N GLU A 225 -3.42 46.15 -19.67
CA GLU A 225 -2.61 46.92 -18.74
C GLU A 225 -1.12 46.72 -18.99
N PHE A 226 -0.69 45.47 -19.21
CA PHE A 226 0.70 45.15 -19.52
C PHE A 226 1.10 45.75 -20.89
N LEU A 227 0.24 45.64 -21.90
CA LEU A 227 0.47 46.23 -23.22
C LEU A 227 0.53 47.75 -23.17
N ALA A 228 -0.31 48.40 -22.34
CA ALA A 228 -0.27 49.85 -22.12
C ALA A 228 1.02 50.29 -21.41
N LEU A 229 1.48 49.52 -20.41
CA LEU A 229 2.78 49.78 -19.75
C LEU A 229 3.94 49.61 -20.72
N ARG A 230 3.91 48.58 -21.56
CA ARG A 230 4.89 48.34 -22.60
C ARG A 230 4.99 49.52 -23.59
N LYS A 231 3.86 50.07 -23.99
CA LYS A 231 3.81 51.26 -24.81
C LYS A 231 4.47 52.47 -24.14
N LYS A 232 4.19 52.70 -22.84
CA LYS A 232 4.87 53.74 -22.05
C LYS A 232 6.39 53.56 -22.01
N VAL A 233 6.87 52.29 -21.89
CA VAL A 233 8.30 51.98 -21.92
C VAL A 233 8.88 52.28 -23.30
N CYS A 234 8.17 51.99 -24.40
CA CYS A 234 8.57 52.35 -25.75
C CYS A 234 8.74 53.89 -25.92
N ASP A 235 7.76 54.66 -25.40
CA ASP A 235 7.80 56.11 -25.45
C ASP A 235 8.98 56.69 -24.64
N LEU A 236 9.29 56.10 -23.47
CA LEU A 236 10.44 56.49 -22.66
C LEU A 236 11.78 56.15 -23.30
N THR A 237 11.89 55.03 -24.02
CA THR A 237 13.10 54.62 -24.74
C THR A 237 13.33 55.46 -25.99
N ALA A 238 12.27 56.00 -26.61
CA ALA A 238 12.39 56.95 -27.72
C ALA A 238 13.09 58.26 -27.27
N HIS A 239 12.92 58.66 -26.01
CA HIS A 239 13.67 59.78 -25.40
C HIS A 239 15.04 59.31 -24.89
N LYS A 240 15.95 58.97 -25.77
CA LYS A 240 17.28 58.36 -25.54
C LYS A 240 18.14 59.00 -24.44
N GLN A 241 17.80 60.17 -23.93
CA GLN A 241 18.62 60.90 -22.95
C GLN A 241 18.55 60.33 -21.52
N MET A 242 17.46 59.70 -21.13
CA MET A 242 17.20 59.34 -19.73
C MET A 242 17.97 58.13 -19.21
N PHE A 243 18.34 57.21 -20.10
CA PHE A 243 19.06 55.97 -19.72
C PHE A 243 20.53 55.96 -20.23
N ARG A 244 21.05 57.11 -20.69
CA ARG A 244 22.45 57.22 -21.20
C ARG A 244 23.49 56.98 -20.12
N SER A 245 23.14 57.22 -18.86
CA SER A 245 24.04 57.01 -17.72
C SER A 245 24.05 55.55 -17.23
N HIS A 246 23.08 54.71 -17.66
CA HIS A 246 22.93 53.34 -17.20
C HIS A 246 22.57 52.40 -18.36
N ASP A 247 23.58 51.83 -19.02
CA ASP A 247 23.37 50.89 -20.13
C ASP A 247 22.49 49.69 -19.75
N ASN A 248 22.61 49.21 -18.51
CA ASN A 248 21.84 48.07 -18.01
C ASN A 248 20.33 48.38 -17.87
N LEU A 249 19.93 49.60 -17.54
CA LEU A 249 18.53 50.01 -17.56
C LEU A 249 17.96 50.04 -18.99
N GLY A 250 18.80 50.38 -19.98
CA GLY A 250 18.44 50.27 -21.39
C GLY A 250 18.18 48.82 -21.82
N VAL A 251 18.92 47.86 -21.26
CA VAL A 251 18.69 46.42 -21.48
C VAL A 251 17.36 45.99 -20.88
N ILE A 252 17.04 46.40 -19.63
CA ILE A 252 15.75 46.10 -18.99
C ILE A 252 14.60 46.61 -19.85
N CYS A 253 14.70 47.88 -20.37
CA CYS A 253 13.72 48.42 -21.28
C CYS A 253 13.58 47.61 -22.56
N SER A 254 14.68 47.18 -23.16
CA SER A 254 14.69 46.39 -24.38
C SER A 254 13.99 45.01 -24.17
N LEU A 255 14.22 44.37 -23.03
CA LEU A 255 13.52 43.13 -22.68
C LEU A 255 12.01 43.36 -22.47
N LEU A 256 11.60 44.41 -21.77
CA LEU A 256 10.18 44.77 -21.58
C LEU A 256 9.47 45.05 -22.91
N ILE A 257 10.14 45.71 -23.86
CA ILE A 257 9.60 45.99 -25.19
C ILE A 257 9.49 44.71 -26.04
N GLY A 258 10.25 43.67 -25.69
CA GLY A 258 10.30 42.42 -26.43
C GLY A 258 11.29 42.46 -27.59
N ASP A 259 12.51 43.01 -27.37
CA ASP A 259 13.58 42.92 -28.35
C ASP A 259 14.18 41.50 -28.36
N ARG A 260 14.03 40.83 -29.51
CA ARG A 260 14.51 39.45 -29.71
C ARG A 260 16.02 39.34 -29.65
N GLY A 261 16.73 40.36 -30.12
CA GLY A 261 18.20 40.37 -30.14
C GLY A 261 18.77 40.39 -28.71
N THR A 262 18.25 41.29 -27.89
CA THR A 262 18.62 41.43 -26.48
C THR A 262 18.25 40.15 -25.69
N PHE A 263 17.04 39.63 -25.89
CA PHE A 263 16.63 38.40 -25.23
C PHE A 263 17.57 37.21 -25.54
N LYS A 264 17.88 36.98 -26.82
CA LYS A 264 18.81 35.93 -27.25
C LYS A 264 20.20 36.13 -26.65
N LYS A 265 20.74 37.39 -26.72
CA LYS A 265 22.07 37.68 -26.16
C LYS A 265 22.19 37.27 -24.70
N TYR A 266 21.22 37.61 -23.87
CA TYR A 266 21.25 37.29 -22.45
C TYR A 266 20.89 35.84 -22.14
N PHE A 267 20.05 35.20 -22.95
CA PHE A 267 19.83 33.75 -22.88
C PHE A 267 21.14 32.97 -23.14
N ASP A 268 21.88 33.35 -24.21
CA ASP A 268 23.15 32.72 -24.56
C ASP A 268 24.24 32.98 -23.50
N LEU A 269 24.18 34.16 -22.85
CA LEU A 269 25.12 34.54 -21.77
C LEU A 269 24.88 33.72 -20.49
N PHE A 270 23.65 33.68 -20.01
CA PHE A 270 23.31 33.04 -18.72
C PHE A 270 23.03 31.56 -18.85
N ARG A 271 22.71 31.04 -20.02
CA ARG A 271 22.38 29.65 -20.33
C ARG A 271 21.41 29.02 -19.32
N PRO A 272 20.27 29.67 -19.02
CA PRO A 272 19.27 29.09 -18.13
C PRO A 272 18.63 27.88 -18.79
N ASN A 273 17.92 27.05 -17.99
CA ASN A 273 17.07 26.01 -18.56
C ASN A 273 15.94 26.67 -19.38
N TRP A 274 15.65 26.15 -20.54
CA TRP A 274 14.68 26.74 -21.46
C TRP A 274 13.29 26.94 -20.83
N PHE A 275 12.87 25.98 -19.96
CA PHE A 275 11.56 26.02 -19.31
C PHE A 275 11.46 27.04 -18.17
N GLU A 276 12.57 27.48 -17.59
CA GLU A 276 12.59 28.58 -16.61
C GLU A 276 12.28 29.93 -17.27
N VAL A 277 12.74 30.12 -18.47
CA VAL A 277 12.67 31.41 -19.19
C VAL A 277 11.51 31.47 -20.19
N PHE A 278 10.98 30.32 -20.58
CA PHE A 278 9.88 30.24 -21.54
C PHE A 278 8.63 31.02 -21.11
N PRO A 279 8.18 31.00 -19.82
CA PRO A 279 7.05 31.83 -19.37
C PRO A 279 7.29 33.32 -19.53
N ALA A 280 8.53 33.80 -19.29
CA ALA A 280 8.91 35.18 -19.51
C ALA A 280 8.94 35.53 -21.00
N PHE A 281 9.41 34.63 -21.86
CA PHE A 281 9.32 34.78 -23.31
C PHE A 281 7.86 34.95 -23.78
N LEU A 282 6.92 34.13 -23.23
CA LEU A 282 5.49 34.31 -23.49
C LEU A 282 5.03 35.72 -23.13
N LEU A 283 5.37 36.17 -21.92
CA LEU A 283 4.99 37.53 -21.48
C LEU A 283 5.51 38.61 -22.38
N PHE A 284 6.78 38.53 -22.76
CA PHE A 284 7.42 39.59 -23.57
C PHE A 284 7.01 39.58 -25.05
N PHE A 285 6.70 38.42 -25.62
CA PHE A 285 6.45 38.29 -27.06
C PHE A 285 5.03 37.91 -27.41
N TYR A 286 4.35 37.13 -26.58
CA TYR A 286 3.05 36.55 -26.86
C TYR A 286 2.09 36.59 -25.62
N PRO A 287 1.88 37.77 -25.01
CA PRO A 287 1.16 37.87 -23.73
C PRO A 287 -0.29 37.37 -23.74
N SER A 288 -0.93 37.40 -24.93
CA SER A 288 -2.32 36.96 -25.11
C SER A 288 -2.45 35.55 -25.74
N SER A 289 -1.37 34.76 -25.76
CA SER A 289 -1.41 33.43 -26.38
C SER A 289 -2.32 32.47 -25.65
N THR A 290 -3.01 31.62 -26.43
CA THR A 290 -3.88 30.55 -25.97
C THR A 290 -3.18 29.20 -26.04
N GLY A 291 -3.73 28.18 -25.36
CA GLY A 291 -3.16 26.84 -25.38
C GLY A 291 -2.97 26.25 -26.79
N GLU A 292 -3.90 26.51 -27.70
CA GLU A 292 -3.83 26.02 -29.09
C GLU A 292 -2.63 26.57 -29.85
N GLN A 293 -2.17 27.76 -29.49
CA GLN A 293 -1.03 28.45 -30.16
C GLN A 293 0.32 27.97 -29.62
N MET A 294 0.34 27.27 -28.47
CA MET A 294 1.58 26.90 -27.78
C MET A 294 2.58 26.13 -28.63
N PRO A 295 2.21 25.09 -29.41
CA PRO A 295 3.20 24.38 -30.23
C PRO A 295 3.98 25.29 -31.17
N LYS A 296 3.29 26.26 -31.78
CA LYS A 296 3.91 27.25 -32.71
C LYS A 296 4.77 28.26 -31.95
N VAL A 297 4.34 28.70 -30.79
CA VAL A 297 5.09 29.68 -29.99
C VAL A 297 6.37 29.03 -29.44
N ILE A 298 6.32 27.77 -29.00
CA ILE A 298 7.50 27.02 -28.56
C ILE A 298 8.49 26.82 -29.70
N GLU A 299 8.00 26.51 -30.91
CA GLU A 299 8.86 26.40 -32.07
C GLU A 299 9.60 27.73 -32.37
N ASN A 300 8.89 28.87 -32.31
CA ASN A 300 9.48 30.18 -32.44
C ASN A 300 10.53 30.47 -31.36
N PHE A 301 10.26 30.05 -30.12
CA PHE A 301 11.20 30.17 -29.00
C PHE A 301 12.46 29.35 -29.24
N PHE A 302 12.32 28.05 -29.56
CA PHE A 302 13.45 27.16 -29.79
C PHE A 302 14.32 27.60 -30.97
N ASN A 303 13.69 28.11 -32.03
CA ASN A 303 14.41 28.70 -33.16
C ASN A 303 15.19 29.95 -32.73
N LEU A 304 14.64 30.80 -31.84
CA LEU A 304 15.33 31.99 -31.35
C LEU A 304 16.56 31.62 -30.49
N VAL A 305 16.38 30.70 -29.54
CA VAL A 305 17.43 30.32 -28.56
C VAL A 305 18.28 29.14 -29.03
N SER A 306 18.06 28.63 -30.24
CA SER A 306 18.82 27.53 -30.84
C SER A 306 18.81 26.22 -30.03
N VAL A 307 17.73 25.94 -29.28
CA VAL A 307 17.52 24.70 -28.56
C VAL A 307 17.07 23.62 -29.53
N ARG A 308 17.68 22.42 -29.44
CA ARG A 308 17.34 21.28 -30.30
C ARG A 308 16.46 20.31 -29.56
N ARG A 309 15.30 19.95 -30.12
CA ARG A 309 14.34 19.00 -29.54
C ARG A 309 14.90 17.58 -29.35
N ASP A 310 15.80 17.15 -30.23
CA ASP A 310 16.45 15.81 -30.20
C ASP A 310 17.48 15.66 -29.06
N LYS A 311 17.92 16.75 -28.45
CA LYS A 311 18.89 16.77 -27.36
C LYS A 311 18.25 16.93 -25.98
N LEU A 312 16.95 17.08 -25.92
CA LEU A 312 16.22 17.25 -24.64
C LEU A 312 16.24 15.96 -23.83
N SER A 313 16.50 16.08 -22.55
CA SER A 313 16.34 14.97 -21.58
C SER A 313 14.89 14.51 -21.51
N GLN A 314 14.64 13.34 -20.95
CA GLN A 314 13.28 12.79 -20.80
C GLN A 314 12.39 13.73 -19.97
N LEU A 315 12.92 14.34 -18.91
CA LEU A 315 12.20 15.34 -18.12
C LEU A 315 11.81 16.55 -18.98
N GLU A 316 12.76 17.10 -19.73
CA GLU A 316 12.51 18.25 -20.59
C GLU A 316 11.52 17.93 -21.72
N GLN A 317 11.57 16.73 -22.29
CA GLN A 317 10.57 16.27 -23.26
C GLN A 317 9.18 16.13 -22.64
N THR A 318 9.11 15.70 -21.37
CA THR A 318 7.85 15.61 -20.63
C THR A 318 7.28 17.01 -20.37
N ILE A 319 8.12 17.93 -19.86
CA ILE A 319 7.74 19.35 -19.67
C ILE A 319 7.25 19.95 -21.00
N LEU A 320 8.00 19.74 -22.08
CA LEU A 320 7.64 20.23 -23.41
C LEU A 320 6.26 19.72 -23.85
N SER A 321 6.00 18.44 -23.70
CA SER A 321 4.71 17.86 -24.07
C SER A 321 3.55 18.45 -23.27
N ILE A 322 3.76 18.69 -21.96
CA ILE A 322 2.73 19.30 -21.10
C ILE A 322 2.48 20.76 -21.51
N VAL A 323 3.54 21.53 -21.79
CA VAL A 323 3.43 22.93 -22.20
C VAL A 323 2.83 23.07 -23.61
N GLU A 324 3.04 22.09 -24.49
CA GLU A 324 2.39 21.98 -25.80
C GLU A 324 0.91 21.53 -25.71
N PHE A 325 0.39 21.26 -24.50
CA PHE A 325 -0.94 20.71 -24.23
C PHE A 325 -1.16 19.28 -24.76
N ASP A 326 -0.09 18.56 -25.09
CA ASP A 326 -0.14 17.12 -25.41
C ASP A 326 0.08 16.29 -24.14
N LEU A 327 -0.94 16.32 -23.24
CA LEU A 327 -0.88 15.60 -21.97
C LEU A 327 -0.76 14.09 -22.14
N ILE A 328 -1.30 13.54 -23.24
CA ILE A 328 -1.22 12.09 -23.51
C ILE A 328 0.22 11.69 -23.80
N LYS A 329 0.94 12.50 -24.60
CA LYS A 329 2.37 12.27 -24.84
C LYS A 329 3.17 12.45 -23.56
N GLY A 330 2.85 13.46 -22.74
CA GLY A 330 3.45 13.66 -21.42
C GLY A 330 3.25 12.44 -20.51
N LEU A 331 2.03 11.90 -20.42
CA LEU A 331 1.72 10.69 -19.65
C LEU A 331 2.48 9.46 -20.17
N ARG A 332 2.62 9.31 -21.50
CA ARG A 332 3.44 8.22 -22.08
C ARG A 332 4.89 8.29 -21.60
N LEU A 333 5.47 9.47 -21.63
CA LEU A 333 6.85 9.69 -21.17
C LEU A 333 6.98 9.41 -19.66
N ILE A 334 6.01 9.82 -18.85
CA ILE A 334 5.98 9.51 -17.41
C ILE A 334 5.86 7.97 -17.20
N CYS A 335 4.94 7.31 -17.86
CA CYS A 335 4.77 5.85 -17.75
C CYS A 335 6.00 5.08 -18.24
N SER A 336 6.71 5.58 -19.27
CA SER A 336 7.94 4.95 -19.77
C SER A 336 9.13 5.05 -18.80
N ALA A 337 9.02 5.88 -17.76
CA ALA A 337 10.02 5.99 -16.71
C ALA A 337 10.10 4.75 -15.79
N GLY A 338 9.17 3.80 -15.90
CA GLY A 338 9.20 2.54 -15.18
C GLY A 338 8.44 2.56 -13.86
N GLN A 339 8.74 1.57 -13.01
CA GLN A 339 7.98 1.32 -11.77
C GLN A 339 8.07 2.46 -10.75
N SER A 340 9.19 3.19 -10.72
CA SER A 340 9.37 4.33 -9.80
C SER A 340 8.37 5.47 -10.05
N ALA A 341 7.86 5.60 -11.27
CA ALA A 341 6.87 6.62 -11.65
C ALA A 341 5.42 6.11 -11.57
N CYS A 342 5.18 4.82 -11.32
CA CYS A 342 3.85 4.23 -11.36
C CYS A 342 2.89 4.90 -10.36
N TRP A 343 3.34 5.16 -9.12
CA TRP A 343 2.53 5.85 -8.11
C TRP A 343 2.11 7.24 -8.58
N PHE A 344 3.03 7.98 -9.21
CA PHE A 344 2.77 9.33 -9.72
C PHE A 344 1.76 9.30 -10.87
N ALA A 345 2.00 8.45 -11.87
CA ALA A 345 1.13 8.30 -13.03
C ALA A 345 -0.29 7.86 -12.64
N THR A 346 -0.42 6.91 -11.72
CA THR A 346 -1.70 6.37 -11.25
C THR A 346 -2.57 7.46 -10.62
N HIS A 347 -2.01 8.22 -9.68
CA HIS A 347 -2.77 9.26 -8.99
C HIS A 347 -3.05 10.47 -9.88
N LEU A 348 -2.13 10.79 -10.78
CA LEU A 348 -2.34 11.85 -11.76
C LEU A 348 -3.49 11.50 -12.72
N VAL A 349 -3.46 10.30 -13.28
CA VAL A 349 -4.51 9.84 -14.21
C VAL A 349 -5.87 9.73 -13.51
N ASP A 350 -5.89 9.25 -12.26
CA ASP A 350 -7.12 9.21 -11.46
C ASP A 350 -7.69 10.61 -11.21
N LEU A 351 -6.83 11.57 -10.90
CA LEU A 351 -7.22 12.96 -10.68
C LEU A 351 -7.72 13.64 -11.98
N LEU A 352 -7.05 13.39 -13.13
CA LEU A 352 -7.48 13.87 -14.43
C LEU A 352 -8.83 13.28 -14.84
N HIS A 353 -9.04 11.99 -14.59
CA HIS A 353 -10.33 11.34 -14.82
C HIS A 353 -11.44 11.90 -13.90
N PHE A 354 -11.11 12.25 -12.66
CA PHE A 354 -12.05 12.91 -11.75
C PHE A 354 -12.42 14.31 -12.24
N HIS A 355 -11.45 15.04 -12.80
CA HIS A 355 -11.67 16.38 -13.36
C HIS A 355 -12.54 16.32 -14.62
N ASP A 356 -12.18 15.49 -15.59
CA ASP A 356 -12.91 15.26 -16.85
C ASP A 356 -12.89 13.77 -17.22
N SER A 357 -14.05 13.12 -17.07
CA SER A 357 -14.19 11.69 -17.38
C SER A 357 -13.96 11.36 -18.86
N ASN A 358 -14.10 12.34 -19.77
CA ASN A 358 -13.91 12.15 -21.22
C ASN A 358 -12.46 12.36 -21.65
N PHE A 359 -11.60 12.87 -20.77
CA PHE A 359 -10.20 13.19 -21.07
C PHE A 359 -9.40 11.96 -21.52
N LEU A 360 -9.71 10.78 -20.96
CA LEU A 360 -9.04 9.51 -21.23
C LEU A 360 -9.85 8.65 -22.19
N ASN A 361 -9.95 9.06 -23.47
CA ASN A 361 -10.61 8.26 -24.49
C ASN A 361 -9.84 6.94 -24.72
N PRO A 362 -10.50 5.76 -24.69
CA PRO A 362 -9.85 4.44 -24.82
C PRO A 362 -9.02 4.30 -26.10
N THR A 363 -9.41 4.92 -27.20
CA THR A 363 -8.67 4.87 -28.46
C THR A 363 -7.29 5.55 -28.39
N LEU A 364 -7.15 6.59 -27.57
CA LEU A 364 -5.88 7.32 -27.41
C LEU A 364 -4.95 6.62 -26.41
N THR A 365 -5.48 5.84 -25.50
CA THR A 365 -4.73 5.18 -24.42
C THR A 365 -4.22 3.78 -24.77
N ALA A 366 -4.76 3.16 -25.83
CA ALA A 366 -4.36 1.82 -26.30
C ALA A 366 -2.88 1.72 -26.71
N THR A 367 -2.22 2.84 -27.01
CA THR A 367 -0.81 2.91 -27.44
C THR A 367 0.20 3.12 -26.30
N LEU A 368 -0.27 3.15 -25.03
CA LEU A 368 0.64 3.31 -23.89
C LEU A 368 1.36 2.00 -23.58
N PRO A 369 2.65 2.04 -23.17
CA PRO A 369 3.37 0.84 -22.82
C PRO A 369 2.65 0.13 -21.66
N SER A 370 2.34 -1.16 -21.88
CA SER A 370 1.70 -2.00 -20.88
C SER A 370 2.75 -2.58 -19.95
N GLY A 371 2.65 -2.25 -18.66
CA GLY A 371 3.44 -2.84 -17.59
C GLY A 371 2.99 -4.26 -17.23
N GLY A 372 3.37 -4.71 -16.03
CA GLY A 372 3.01 -6.05 -15.51
C GLY A 372 1.51 -6.35 -15.44
N ALA A 373 0.67 -5.31 -15.32
CA ALA A 373 -0.79 -5.43 -15.28
C ALA A 373 -1.40 -6.11 -16.51
N GLN A 374 -0.79 -5.95 -17.68
CA GLN A 374 -1.31 -6.56 -18.92
C GLN A 374 -1.38 -8.08 -18.81
N LYS A 375 -0.35 -8.73 -18.25
CA LYS A 375 -0.32 -10.20 -18.09
C LYS A 375 -1.43 -10.71 -17.17
N LEU A 376 -1.76 -9.95 -16.11
CA LEU A 376 -2.88 -10.31 -15.23
C LEU A 376 -4.22 -10.11 -15.91
N LEU A 377 -4.41 -8.96 -16.57
CA LEU A 377 -5.65 -8.64 -17.27
C LEU A 377 -5.93 -9.62 -18.42
N ASP A 378 -4.90 -10.01 -19.18
CA ASP A 378 -4.99 -11.02 -20.26
C ASP A 378 -5.45 -12.39 -19.75
N GLY A 379 -5.11 -12.74 -18.50
CA GLY A 379 -5.57 -13.97 -17.85
C GLY A 379 -7.06 -13.99 -17.49
N PHE A 380 -7.69 -12.81 -17.33
CA PHE A 380 -9.07 -12.69 -16.89
C PHE A 380 -10.07 -12.23 -17.97
N SER A 381 -9.59 -11.64 -19.05
CA SER A 381 -10.45 -11.19 -20.17
C SER A 381 -9.75 -11.41 -21.50
N LYS A 382 -10.49 -11.96 -22.48
CA LYS A 382 -10.01 -12.12 -23.86
C LYS A 382 -9.95 -10.76 -24.60
N ASP A 383 -10.67 -9.75 -24.11
CA ASP A 383 -10.76 -8.41 -24.68
C ASP A 383 -10.03 -7.37 -23.80
N SER A 384 -8.76 -7.66 -23.48
CA SER A 384 -7.92 -6.77 -22.67
C SER A 384 -7.69 -5.38 -23.28
N ALA A 385 -8.04 -5.20 -24.54
CA ALA A 385 -7.98 -3.91 -25.25
C ALA A 385 -9.04 -2.89 -24.75
N ASP A 386 -10.11 -3.35 -24.07
CA ASP A 386 -11.22 -2.50 -23.63
C ASP A 386 -11.00 -1.80 -22.29
N PHE A 387 -9.92 -2.13 -21.58
CA PHE A 387 -9.66 -1.47 -20.29
C PHE A 387 -9.04 -0.09 -20.49
N ASP A 388 -9.65 0.91 -19.86
CA ASP A 388 -9.15 2.28 -19.87
C ASP A 388 -7.79 2.39 -19.15
N LEU A 389 -7.02 3.45 -19.47
CA LEU A 389 -5.71 3.68 -18.89
C LEU A 389 -5.74 3.75 -17.36
N ARG A 390 -6.79 4.37 -16.79
CA ARG A 390 -6.96 4.52 -15.36
C ARG A 390 -7.04 3.16 -14.66
N SER A 391 -7.92 2.28 -15.13
CA SER A 391 -8.09 0.93 -14.58
C SER A 391 -6.80 0.12 -14.64
N ARG A 392 -6.07 0.20 -15.78
CA ARG A 392 -4.78 -0.48 -15.96
C ARG A 392 -3.73 0.00 -14.96
N LEU A 393 -3.56 1.31 -14.81
CA LEU A 393 -2.60 1.89 -13.86
C LEU A 393 -2.96 1.57 -12.41
N LEU A 394 -4.25 1.59 -12.06
CA LEU A 394 -4.70 1.22 -10.70
C LEU A 394 -4.38 -0.24 -10.38
N VAL A 395 -4.57 -1.17 -11.34
CA VAL A 395 -4.20 -2.58 -11.18
C VAL A 395 -2.68 -2.74 -11.05
N GLU A 396 -1.90 -2.09 -11.91
CA GLU A 396 -0.44 -2.16 -11.86
C GLU A 396 0.12 -1.62 -10.54
N TYR A 397 -0.41 -0.49 -10.08
CA TYR A 397 -0.01 0.09 -8.82
C TYR A 397 -0.40 -0.80 -7.63
N ALA A 398 -1.60 -1.37 -7.64
CA ALA A 398 -2.02 -2.33 -6.62
C ALA A 398 -1.08 -3.54 -6.54
N GLN A 399 -0.64 -4.09 -7.69
CA GLN A 399 0.33 -5.18 -7.72
C GLN A 399 1.67 -4.80 -7.08
N LEU A 400 2.15 -3.58 -7.32
CA LEU A 400 3.38 -3.08 -6.71
C LEU A 400 3.23 -2.95 -5.19
N LEU A 401 2.08 -2.46 -4.72
CA LEU A 401 1.79 -2.35 -3.29
C LEU A 401 1.70 -3.71 -2.60
N PHE A 402 1.18 -4.75 -3.27
CA PHE A 402 1.17 -6.12 -2.74
C PHE A 402 2.56 -6.73 -2.55
N GLN A 403 3.59 -6.19 -3.20
CA GLN A 403 4.98 -6.63 -3.02
C GLN A 403 5.64 -6.02 -1.77
N ASP A 404 5.08 -4.96 -1.19
CA ASP A 404 5.62 -4.31 0.02
C ASP A 404 4.92 -4.84 1.28
N ASP A 405 5.73 -5.31 2.25
CA ASP A 405 5.27 -5.94 3.49
C ASP A 405 4.38 -5.02 4.38
N GLN A 406 4.35 -3.71 4.12
CA GLN A 406 3.59 -2.73 4.92
C GLN A 406 2.45 -2.05 4.16
N LEU A 407 2.46 -2.08 2.83
CA LEU A 407 1.51 -1.34 1.98
C LEU A 407 0.46 -2.23 1.30
N TRP A 408 0.56 -3.56 1.44
CA TRP A 408 -0.32 -4.52 0.79
C TRP A 408 -1.82 -4.34 1.15
N GLU A 409 -2.13 -3.91 2.37
CA GLU A 409 -3.52 -3.67 2.80
C GLU A 409 -4.20 -2.58 1.97
N ILE A 410 -3.42 -1.57 1.56
CA ILE A 410 -3.89 -0.43 0.79
C ILE A 410 -4.20 -0.83 -0.65
N ALA A 411 -3.52 -1.84 -1.17
CA ALA A 411 -3.65 -2.29 -2.55
C ALA A 411 -5.09 -2.72 -2.90
N ALA A 412 -5.83 -3.30 -1.95
CA ALA A 412 -7.22 -3.68 -2.14
C ALA A 412 -8.11 -2.48 -2.52
N GLU A 413 -7.88 -1.32 -1.91
CA GLU A 413 -8.64 -0.09 -2.20
C GLU A 413 -8.47 0.36 -3.66
N TYR A 414 -7.24 0.22 -4.22
CA TYR A 414 -6.96 0.58 -5.61
C TYR A 414 -7.63 -0.39 -6.60
N LEU A 415 -7.62 -1.70 -6.31
CA LEU A 415 -8.28 -2.70 -7.16
C LEU A 415 -9.79 -2.49 -7.21
N ILE A 416 -10.42 -2.23 -6.08
CA ILE A 416 -11.86 -1.93 -6.05
C ILE A 416 -12.16 -0.59 -6.74
N ALA A 417 -11.24 0.39 -6.63
CA ALA A 417 -11.36 1.68 -7.29
C ALA A 417 -11.21 1.61 -8.81
N SER A 418 -10.61 0.55 -9.34
CA SER A 418 -10.37 0.41 -10.78
C SER A 418 -11.65 0.40 -11.62
N GLY A 419 -12.81 0.13 -11.00
CA GLY A 419 -14.10 0.04 -11.71
C GLY A 419 -14.30 -1.25 -12.50
N LEU A 420 -13.36 -2.21 -12.39
CA LEU A 420 -13.41 -3.49 -13.10
C LEU A 420 -14.47 -4.47 -12.55
N GLY A 421 -15.21 -4.11 -11.50
CA GLY A 421 -16.25 -4.93 -10.91
C GLY A 421 -15.77 -6.33 -10.53
N SER A 422 -16.43 -7.37 -11.07
CA SER A 422 -16.08 -8.77 -10.77
C SER A 422 -14.68 -9.19 -11.24
N VAL A 423 -14.10 -8.53 -12.24
CA VAL A 423 -12.72 -8.80 -12.69
C VAL A 423 -11.73 -8.29 -11.64
N GLY A 424 -11.91 -7.07 -11.14
CA GLY A 424 -11.07 -6.51 -10.08
C GLY A 424 -11.13 -7.35 -8.81
N GLN A 425 -12.31 -7.86 -8.44
CA GLN A 425 -12.49 -8.75 -7.29
C GLN A 425 -11.76 -10.09 -7.49
N ARG A 426 -11.81 -10.70 -8.68
CA ARG A 426 -11.05 -11.94 -8.98
C ARG A 426 -9.54 -11.73 -8.96
N ILE A 427 -9.07 -10.56 -9.46
CA ILE A 427 -7.64 -10.21 -9.37
C ILE A 427 -7.22 -10.08 -7.90
N LEU A 428 -8.03 -9.41 -7.08
CA LEU A 428 -7.77 -9.28 -5.64
C LEU A 428 -7.73 -10.63 -4.96
N ASP A 429 -8.70 -11.51 -5.24
CA ASP A 429 -8.77 -12.87 -4.69
C ASP A 429 -7.50 -13.67 -5.04
N GLN A 430 -7.02 -13.61 -6.28
CA GLN A 430 -5.79 -14.25 -6.69
C GLN A 430 -4.54 -13.66 -6.00
N LEU A 431 -4.43 -12.34 -5.90
CA LEU A 431 -3.27 -11.70 -5.25
C LEU A 431 -3.21 -12.01 -3.75
N VAL A 432 -4.36 -12.02 -3.08
CA VAL A 432 -4.48 -12.36 -1.66
C VAL A 432 -4.17 -13.84 -1.43
N SER A 433 -4.66 -14.76 -2.27
CA SER A 433 -4.32 -16.21 -2.20
C SER A 433 -2.83 -16.47 -2.35
N GLN A 434 -2.16 -15.71 -3.20
CA GLN A 434 -0.72 -15.86 -3.48
C GLN A 434 0.17 -15.11 -2.47
N PHE A 435 -0.42 -14.31 -1.58
CA PHE A 435 0.35 -13.49 -0.65
C PHE A 435 1.10 -14.36 0.38
N ASN A 436 2.42 -14.20 0.45
CA ASN A 436 3.25 -14.93 1.39
C ASN A 436 3.30 -14.23 2.76
N TRP A 437 2.37 -14.58 3.63
CA TRP A 437 2.28 -14.05 4.99
C TRP A 437 3.31 -14.65 5.98
N ARG A 438 4.25 -15.49 5.51
CA ARG A 438 5.42 -16.03 6.24
C ARG A 438 5.11 -16.65 7.61
N GLY A 439 3.91 -17.21 7.77
CA GLY A 439 3.47 -17.83 9.03
C GLY A 439 3.16 -16.83 10.15
N ASN A 440 3.02 -15.56 9.85
CA ASN A 440 2.60 -14.55 10.84
C ASN A 440 1.09 -14.53 10.98
N THR A 441 0.59 -15.03 12.12
CA THR A 441 -0.85 -15.14 12.43
C THR A 441 -1.56 -13.78 12.42
N SER A 442 -0.89 -12.70 12.85
CA SER A 442 -1.45 -11.34 12.82
C SER A 442 -1.68 -10.86 11.39
N VAL A 443 -0.76 -11.16 10.47
CA VAL A 443 -0.92 -10.83 9.05
C VAL A 443 -2.05 -11.65 8.43
N ALA A 444 -2.13 -12.96 8.76
CA ALA A 444 -3.22 -13.82 8.29
C ALA A 444 -4.60 -13.30 8.75
N GLN A 445 -4.74 -12.86 10.00
CA GLN A 445 -5.98 -12.27 10.51
C GLN A 445 -6.38 -10.99 9.75
N ARG A 446 -5.41 -10.11 9.44
CA ARG A 446 -5.68 -8.90 8.63
C ARG A 446 -6.08 -9.25 7.21
N LEU A 447 -5.46 -10.27 6.61
CA LEU A 447 -5.85 -10.78 5.29
C LEU A 447 -7.29 -11.33 5.31
N LEU A 448 -7.66 -12.09 6.34
CA LEU A 448 -9.04 -12.59 6.51
C LEU A 448 -10.04 -11.43 6.64
N THR A 449 -9.68 -10.34 7.35
CA THR A 449 -10.53 -9.14 7.42
C THR A 449 -10.76 -8.51 6.04
N ILE A 450 -9.74 -8.53 5.17
CA ILE A 450 -9.87 -8.08 3.77
C ILE A 450 -10.76 -9.04 2.98
N CYS A 451 -10.57 -10.36 3.15
CA CYS A 451 -11.41 -11.36 2.49
C CYS A 451 -12.89 -11.19 2.86
N ASP A 452 -13.19 -10.98 4.15
CA ASP A 452 -14.55 -10.78 4.63
C ASP A 452 -15.14 -9.45 4.11
N ARG A 453 -14.33 -8.35 4.06
CA ARG A 453 -14.78 -7.05 3.55
C ARG A 453 -15.14 -7.08 2.07
N TYR A 454 -14.40 -7.83 1.27
CA TYR A 454 -14.54 -7.84 -0.20
C TYR A 454 -15.12 -9.16 -0.74
N GLU A 455 -15.63 -10.03 0.14
CA GLU A 455 -16.27 -11.30 -0.19
C GLU A 455 -15.38 -12.23 -1.05
N LEU A 456 -14.10 -12.36 -0.67
CA LEU A 456 -13.10 -13.17 -1.38
C LEU A 456 -13.14 -14.62 -0.87
N GLY A 457 -14.04 -15.44 -1.41
CA GLY A 457 -14.28 -16.79 -0.91
C GLY A 457 -13.08 -17.73 -1.07
N THR A 458 -12.42 -17.74 -2.24
CA THR A 458 -11.31 -18.68 -2.52
C THR A 458 -10.06 -18.33 -1.71
N ALA A 459 -9.66 -17.06 -1.67
CA ALA A 459 -8.53 -16.60 -0.87
C ALA A 459 -8.73 -16.86 0.62
N ARG A 460 -9.96 -16.63 1.11
CA ARG A 460 -10.32 -16.90 2.51
C ARG A 460 -10.08 -18.37 2.88
N GLU A 461 -10.58 -19.29 2.07
CA GLU A 461 -10.40 -20.72 2.29
C GLU A 461 -8.92 -21.15 2.23
N ASP A 462 -8.14 -20.63 1.29
CA ASP A 462 -6.71 -20.93 1.14
C ASP A 462 -5.89 -20.44 2.35
N ILE A 463 -6.19 -19.22 2.84
CA ILE A 463 -5.53 -18.66 4.02
C ILE A 463 -5.90 -19.47 5.27
N LEU A 464 -7.20 -19.76 5.49
CA LEU A 464 -7.65 -20.57 6.62
C LEU A 464 -6.99 -21.96 6.60
N ARG A 465 -6.96 -22.63 5.44
CA ARG A 465 -6.31 -23.94 5.28
C ARG A 465 -4.83 -23.85 5.66
N SER A 466 -4.11 -22.86 5.14
CA SER A 466 -2.69 -22.68 5.42
C SER A 466 -2.43 -22.39 6.92
N LEU A 467 -3.29 -21.56 7.53
CA LEU A 467 -3.22 -21.21 8.95
C LEU A 467 -3.47 -22.41 9.85
N VAL A 468 -4.51 -23.20 9.57
CA VAL A 468 -4.82 -24.43 10.30
C VAL A 468 -3.65 -25.42 10.23
N LEU A 469 -3.11 -25.67 9.02
CA LEU A 469 -1.97 -26.58 8.84
C LEU A 469 -0.72 -26.11 9.57
N MET A 470 -0.47 -24.79 9.60
CA MET A 470 0.65 -24.22 10.34
C MET A 470 0.49 -24.43 11.85
N LEU A 471 -0.70 -24.11 12.41
CA LEU A 471 -0.98 -24.25 13.82
C LEU A 471 -0.90 -25.72 14.27
N CYS A 472 -1.38 -26.66 13.43
CA CYS A 472 -1.21 -28.09 13.69
C CYS A 472 0.26 -28.49 13.77
N ARG A 473 1.14 -27.96 12.89
CA ARG A 473 2.59 -28.23 12.96
C ARG A 473 3.26 -27.64 14.21
N GLN A 474 2.71 -26.55 14.74
CA GLN A 474 3.19 -25.92 15.98
C GLN A 474 2.63 -26.61 17.24
N GLY A 475 1.69 -27.56 17.09
CA GLY A 475 1.03 -28.23 18.22
C GLY A 475 -0.10 -27.41 18.85
N GLU A 476 -0.49 -26.31 18.26
CA GLU A 476 -1.57 -25.42 18.74
C GLU A 476 -2.95 -25.90 18.24
N TRP A 477 -3.33 -27.13 18.64
CA TRP A 477 -4.52 -27.80 18.13
C TRP A 477 -5.83 -27.09 18.46
N THR A 478 -5.92 -26.46 19.64
CA THR A 478 -7.13 -25.70 20.05
C THR A 478 -7.37 -24.49 19.12
N SER A 479 -6.32 -23.74 18.84
CA SER A 479 -6.38 -22.60 17.90
C SER A 479 -6.66 -23.10 16.47
N ALA A 480 -6.05 -24.22 16.06
CA ALA A 480 -6.28 -24.84 14.76
C ALA A 480 -7.75 -25.25 14.57
N LEU A 481 -8.37 -25.86 15.59
CA LEU A 481 -9.79 -26.22 15.55
C LEU A 481 -10.67 -24.98 15.39
N GLY A 482 -10.36 -23.88 16.12
CA GLY A 482 -11.12 -22.64 16.04
C GLY A 482 -11.13 -22.02 14.65
N TRP A 483 -10.02 -22.10 13.94
CA TRP A 483 -9.95 -21.63 12.55
C TRP A 483 -10.55 -22.62 11.55
N ALA A 484 -10.41 -23.92 11.79
CA ALA A 484 -11.01 -24.95 10.94
C ALA A 484 -12.55 -24.86 10.92
N LEU A 485 -13.17 -24.51 12.06
CA LEU A 485 -14.62 -24.32 12.17
C LEU A 485 -15.16 -23.12 11.35
N GLN A 486 -14.30 -22.19 10.98
CA GLN A 486 -14.67 -21.05 10.13
C GLN A 486 -14.60 -21.35 8.62
N MET A 487 -14.13 -22.54 8.26
CA MET A 487 -14.06 -22.99 6.87
C MET A 487 -15.42 -23.52 6.38
N SER A 488 -15.67 -23.38 5.09
CA SER A 488 -16.86 -23.96 4.45
C SER A 488 -16.76 -25.48 4.34
N SER A 489 -15.54 -26.03 4.28
CA SER A 489 -15.26 -27.45 4.17
C SER A 489 -14.96 -28.08 5.53
N ASN A 490 -15.71 -29.13 5.89
CA ASN A 490 -15.52 -29.87 7.15
C ASN A 490 -14.29 -30.79 7.17
N GLU A 491 -13.56 -30.93 6.05
CA GLU A 491 -12.47 -31.91 5.94
C GLU A 491 -11.34 -31.68 6.98
N LEU A 492 -10.90 -30.44 7.15
CA LEU A 492 -9.87 -30.11 8.14
C LEU A 492 -10.41 -30.19 9.57
N THR A 493 -11.66 -29.79 9.78
CA THR A 493 -12.34 -29.94 11.09
C THR A 493 -12.37 -31.38 11.54
N VAL A 494 -12.75 -32.32 10.65
CA VAL A 494 -12.73 -33.78 10.91
C VAL A 494 -11.31 -34.24 11.28
N ASN A 495 -10.32 -33.88 10.47
CA ASN A 495 -8.93 -34.29 10.66
C ASN A 495 -8.33 -33.75 11.97
N VAL A 496 -8.57 -32.47 12.29
CA VAL A 496 -8.08 -31.83 13.52
C VAL A 496 -8.78 -32.45 14.74
N SER A 497 -10.11 -32.63 14.71
CA SER A 497 -10.87 -33.24 15.78
C SER A 497 -10.40 -34.67 16.04
N ARG A 498 -10.19 -35.47 15.00
CA ARG A 498 -9.64 -36.83 15.09
C ARG A 498 -8.28 -36.85 15.76
N ARG A 499 -7.36 -35.96 15.36
CA ARG A 499 -6.02 -35.85 15.96
C ARG A 499 -6.07 -35.47 17.44
N ILE A 500 -6.99 -34.59 17.82
CA ILE A 500 -7.20 -34.25 19.24
C ILE A 500 -7.69 -35.49 20.01
N LEU A 501 -8.64 -36.26 19.47
CA LEU A 501 -9.12 -37.50 20.06
C LEU A 501 -8.04 -38.59 20.14
N GLU A 502 -7.13 -38.67 19.17
CA GLU A 502 -5.95 -39.55 19.14
C GLU A 502 -4.86 -39.16 20.17
N GLY A 503 -5.09 -38.14 21.00
CA GLY A 503 -4.21 -37.76 22.09
C GLY A 503 -3.20 -36.64 21.77
N ALA A 504 -3.43 -35.88 20.70
CA ALA A 504 -2.59 -34.71 20.40
C ALA A 504 -2.64 -33.62 21.50
N ILE A 505 -3.69 -33.62 22.32
CA ILE A 505 -3.85 -32.75 23.50
C ILE A 505 -4.13 -33.65 24.71
N SER A 506 -3.60 -33.28 25.89
CA SER A 506 -3.93 -34.02 27.13
C SER A 506 -5.43 -33.89 27.44
N PRO A 507 -6.08 -34.98 27.92
CA PRO A 507 -7.51 -35.01 28.21
C PRO A 507 -8.00 -33.89 29.15
N ASP A 508 -7.16 -33.49 30.12
CA ASP A 508 -7.50 -32.42 31.06
C ASP A 508 -7.58 -31.04 30.43
N ARG A 509 -6.78 -30.77 29.37
CA ARG A 509 -6.85 -29.53 28.59
C ARG A 509 -8.10 -29.47 27.70
N ILE A 510 -8.65 -30.61 27.29
CA ILE A 510 -9.87 -30.63 26.48
C ILE A 510 -11.05 -30.06 27.28
N GLY A 511 -11.18 -30.39 28.58
CA GLY A 511 -12.22 -29.83 29.46
C GLY A 511 -12.12 -28.29 29.66
N GLN A 512 -11.01 -27.67 29.30
CA GLN A 512 -10.77 -26.22 29.40
C GLN A 512 -10.92 -25.49 28.06
N MET A 513 -11.35 -26.17 26.99
CA MET A 513 -11.48 -25.59 25.64
C MET A 513 -12.73 -24.71 25.52
N ARG A 514 -12.58 -23.38 25.74
CA ARG A 514 -13.69 -22.43 25.64
C ARG A 514 -14.34 -22.33 24.25
N ILE A 515 -13.72 -22.89 23.24
CA ILE A 515 -14.28 -22.90 21.89
C ILE A 515 -15.67 -23.55 21.83
N PHE A 516 -15.92 -24.54 22.67
CA PHE A 516 -17.20 -25.24 22.72
C PHE A 516 -18.31 -24.44 23.41
N GLU A 517 -18.00 -23.42 24.20
CA GLU A 517 -18.96 -22.50 24.80
C GLU A 517 -19.61 -21.55 23.78
N ALA A 518 -18.90 -21.29 22.70
CA ALA A 518 -19.31 -20.34 21.65
C ALA A 518 -19.94 -21.01 20.42
N LEU A 519 -20.03 -22.34 20.44
CA LEU A 519 -20.51 -23.07 19.27
C LEU A 519 -22.02 -23.35 19.43
N ASP A 520 -22.81 -22.83 18.50
CA ASP A 520 -24.22 -23.14 18.31
C ASP A 520 -24.40 -24.50 17.60
N ASP A 521 -25.64 -25.02 17.46
CA ASP A 521 -26.04 -26.32 16.92
C ASP A 521 -25.49 -26.74 15.53
N GLN A 522 -24.47 -26.09 15.02
CA GLN A 522 -23.82 -26.37 13.72
C GLN A 522 -23.00 -27.69 13.72
N PHE A 523 -22.91 -28.40 14.85
CA PHE A 523 -22.11 -29.62 15.02
C PHE A 523 -22.62 -30.85 14.29
N VAL A 524 -23.84 -30.83 13.83
CA VAL A 524 -24.58 -32.05 13.43
C VAL A 524 -23.95 -32.75 12.20
N ASN A 525 -23.05 -32.07 11.48
CA ASN A 525 -22.50 -32.60 10.25
C ASN A 525 -21.10 -33.25 10.38
N CYS A 526 -20.51 -33.33 11.57
CA CYS A 526 -19.17 -33.88 11.77
C CYS A 526 -19.13 -34.80 12.98
N SER A 527 -19.06 -36.13 12.75
CA SER A 527 -19.06 -37.16 13.79
C SER A 527 -17.92 -37.01 14.79
N GLU A 528 -16.70 -36.71 14.31
CA GLU A 528 -15.52 -36.55 15.14
C GLU A 528 -15.61 -35.29 16.03
N LEU A 529 -16.23 -34.22 15.52
CA LEU A 529 -16.47 -33.02 16.32
C LEU A 529 -17.53 -33.27 17.41
N VAL A 530 -18.58 -34.01 17.08
CA VAL A 530 -19.62 -34.40 18.06
C VAL A 530 -19.01 -35.26 19.18
N LEU A 531 -18.14 -36.23 18.84
CA LEU A 531 -17.41 -37.02 19.82
C LEU A 531 -16.52 -36.14 20.71
N LEU A 532 -15.79 -35.24 20.13
CA LEU A 532 -14.91 -34.30 20.85
C LEU A 532 -15.73 -33.40 21.79
N TYR A 533 -16.89 -32.93 21.35
CA TYR A 533 -17.81 -32.14 22.17
C TYR A 533 -18.38 -32.93 23.33
N LYS A 534 -18.82 -34.19 23.11
CA LYS A 534 -19.26 -35.07 24.18
C LYS A 534 -18.15 -35.30 25.20
N PHE A 535 -16.92 -35.51 24.72
CA PHE A 535 -15.77 -35.68 25.62
C PHE A 535 -15.42 -34.39 26.39
N TYR A 536 -15.52 -33.24 25.76
CA TYR A 536 -15.42 -31.94 26.44
C TYR A 536 -16.47 -31.79 27.53
N THR A 537 -17.74 -32.13 27.24
CA THR A 537 -18.85 -32.07 28.21
C THR A 537 -18.62 -33.02 29.37
N PHE A 538 -18.16 -34.26 29.09
CA PHE A 538 -17.75 -35.23 30.11
C PHE A 538 -16.68 -34.64 31.05
N LYS A 539 -15.61 -34.08 30.51
CA LYS A 539 -14.52 -33.47 31.31
C LYS A 539 -15.00 -32.27 32.13
N ARG A 540 -15.88 -31.44 31.57
CA ARG A 540 -16.48 -30.31 32.27
C ARG A 540 -17.32 -30.75 33.46
N LEU A 541 -18.18 -31.73 33.26
CA LEU A 541 -19.01 -32.30 34.35
C LEU A 541 -18.16 -32.91 35.45
N LEU A 542 -17.04 -33.54 35.13
CA LEU A 542 -16.08 -34.00 36.13
C LEU A 542 -15.50 -32.86 36.95
N LEU A 543 -15.18 -31.72 36.34
CA LEU A 543 -14.67 -30.53 37.03
C LEU A 543 -15.75 -29.87 37.89
N GLU A 544 -17.00 -29.92 37.48
CA GLU A 544 -18.17 -29.41 38.21
C GLU A 544 -18.62 -30.35 39.35
N GLY A 545 -18.09 -31.57 39.41
CA GLY A 545 -18.43 -32.57 40.42
C GLY A 545 -19.70 -33.36 40.12
N GLU A 546 -20.29 -33.19 38.95
CA GLU A 546 -21.53 -33.89 38.50
C GLU A 546 -21.22 -35.30 37.97
N LEU A 547 -20.74 -36.18 38.87
CA LEU A 547 -20.22 -37.53 38.53
C LEU A 547 -21.23 -38.40 37.80
N ARG A 548 -22.52 -38.40 38.19
CA ARG A 548 -23.56 -39.24 37.55
C ARG A 548 -23.76 -38.89 36.08
N GLN A 549 -23.84 -37.60 35.77
CA GLN A 549 -24.01 -37.13 34.41
C GLN A 549 -22.74 -37.39 33.59
N ALA A 550 -21.55 -37.19 34.18
CA ALA A 550 -20.27 -37.46 33.52
C ALA A 550 -20.17 -38.97 33.15
N VAL A 551 -20.52 -39.88 34.05
CA VAL A 551 -20.47 -41.33 33.77
C VAL A 551 -21.47 -41.73 32.69
N HIS A 552 -22.64 -41.11 32.64
CA HIS A 552 -23.61 -41.34 31.57
C HIS A 552 -23.07 -40.93 30.19
N ILE A 553 -22.45 -39.78 30.09
CA ILE A 553 -21.81 -39.33 28.82
C ILE A 553 -20.62 -40.22 28.44
N LEU A 554 -19.83 -40.66 29.41
CA LEU A 554 -18.74 -41.61 29.18
C LEU A 554 -19.28 -42.94 28.59
N HIS A 555 -20.41 -43.42 29.08
CA HIS A 555 -21.07 -44.60 28.54
C HIS A 555 -21.54 -44.38 27.07
N GLU A 556 -22.15 -43.24 26.78
CA GLU A 556 -22.50 -42.89 25.39
C GLU A 556 -21.28 -42.88 24.44
N LEU A 557 -20.13 -42.37 24.92
CA LEU A 557 -18.89 -42.35 24.14
C LEU A 557 -18.34 -43.74 23.84
N PHE A 558 -18.57 -44.74 24.73
CA PHE A 558 -18.20 -46.13 24.50
C PHE A 558 -19.09 -46.85 23.48
N ILE A 559 -20.37 -46.49 23.42
CA ILE A 559 -21.33 -47.12 22.48
C ILE A 559 -21.16 -46.53 21.06
N ASP A 560 -20.57 -45.34 20.93
CA ASP A 560 -20.46 -44.66 19.65
C ASP A 560 -19.41 -45.36 18.76
N ASN A 561 -19.90 -46.08 17.72
CA ASN A 561 -19.05 -46.85 16.79
C ASN A 561 -18.16 -45.97 15.88
N SER A 562 -18.30 -44.64 15.94
CA SER A 562 -17.50 -43.70 15.12
C SER A 562 -16.20 -43.29 15.80
N SER A 563 -15.95 -43.70 17.04
CA SER A 563 -14.75 -43.31 17.78
C SER A 563 -13.49 -44.02 17.29
N PRO A 564 -12.36 -43.29 17.15
CA PRO A 564 -11.07 -43.88 16.81
C PRO A 564 -10.60 -44.88 17.87
N VAL A 565 -9.88 -45.93 17.45
CA VAL A 565 -9.39 -46.97 18.36
C VAL A 565 -8.45 -46.38 19.44
N GLU A 566 -7.64 -45.42 19.06
CA GLU A 566 -6.72 -44.69 19.94
C GLU A 566 -7.46 -43.93 21.05
N PHE A 567 -8.63 -43.41 20.74
CA PHE A 567 -9.47 -42.71 21.71
C PHE A 567 -10.05 -43.63 22.80
N HIS A 568 -10.29 -44.90 22.48
CA HIS A 568 -10.76 -45.86 23.48
C HIS A 568 -9.74 -46.03 24.63
N ALA A 569 -8.43 -45.98 24.34
CA ALA A 569 -7.41 -46.02 25.40
C ALA A 569 -7.57 -44.83 26.38
N VAL A 570 -7.85 -43.65 25.86
CA VAL A 570 -8.09 -42.44 26.66
C VAL A 570 -9.34 -42.60 27.51
N LEU A 571 -10.43 -43.14 26.93
CA LEU A 571 -11.68 -43.39 27.67
C LEU A 571 -11.47 -44.42 28.79
N PHE A 572 -10.66 -45.47 28.57
CA PHE A 572 -10.32 -46.44 29.61
C PHE A 572 -9.50 -45.84 30.75
N GLU A 573 -8.53 -44.99 30.43
CA GLU A 573 -7.76 -44.32 31.47
C GLU A 573 -8.65 -43.41 32.34
N GLU A 574 -9.58 -42.70 31.72
CA GLU A 574 -10.54 -41.87 32.46
C GLU A 574 -11.48 -42.71 33.31
N MET A 575 -11.91 -43.86 32.79
CA MET A 575 -12.73 -44.77 33.58
C MET A 575 -11.98 -45.32 34.79
N ILE A 576 -10.69 -45.69 34.62
CA ILE A 576 -9.84 -46.14 35.76
C ILE A 576 -9.73 -45.00 36.78
N ARG A 577 -9.52 -43.77 36.36
CA ARG A 577 -9.42 -42.60 37.27
C ARG A 577 -10.70 -42.45 38.10
N ILE A 578 -11.86 -42.58 37.47
CA ILE A 578 -13.15 -42.49 38.13
C ILE A 578 -13.26 -43.64 39.15
N LEU A 579 -13.01 -44.90 38.75
CA LEU A 579 -13.10 -46.04 39.62
C LEU A 579 -12.11 -45.97 40.81
N CYS A 580 -10.91 -45.47 40.61
CA CYS A 580 -9.93 -45.24 41.67
C CYS A 580 -10.41 -44.17 42.66
N SER A 581 -11.09 -43.11 42.20
CA SER A 581 -11.64 -42.08 43.08
C SER A 581 -12.72 -42.62 44.03
N PHE A 582 -13.45 -43.64 43.63
CA PHE A 582 -14.44 -44.32 44.47
C PHE A 582 -13.82 -45.32 45.46
N GLN A 583 -12.60 -45.80 45.22
CA GLN A 583 -11.93 -46.79 46.10
C GLN A 583 -11.05 -46.16 47.19
N GLN A 584 -10.80 -44.84 47.15
CA GLN A 584 -10.06 -44.20 48.23
C GLN A 584 -11.01 -43.95 49.40
N PRO A 585 -10.82 -44.61 50.57
CA PRO A 585 -11.54 -44.23 51.78
C PRO A 585 -11.10 -42.79 52.14
N LEU A 586 -12.04 -41.92 52.41
CA LEU A 586 -11.83 -40.58 52.95
C LEU A 586 -11.10 -40.68 54.30
N VAL A 587 -9.78 -40.82 54.27
CA VAL A 587 -8.94 -40.76 55.46
C VAL A 587 -8.79 -39.28 55.79
N GLY A 588 -9.56 -38.75 56.73
CA GLY A 588 -9.29 -37.47 57.34
C GLY A 588 -10.44 -36.45 57.50
N LEU A 589 -11.70 -36.89 57.58
CA LEU A 589 -12.79 -36.04 58.09
C LEU A 589 -13.57 -36.77 59.14
N ASP A 590 -13.22 -36.53 60.40
CA ASP A 590 -14.04 -36.90 61.55
C ASP A 590 -15.36 -36.09 61.49
N VAL A 591 -16.46 -36.86 61.66
CA VAL A 591 -17.76 -36.37 62.09
C VAL A 591 -18.56 -35.51 61.05
N LEU A 592 -19.27 -36.16 60.17
CA LEU A 592 -20.58 -35.71 59.73
C LEU A 592 -21.46 -36.92 59.41
N ASN A 593 -22.73 -36.78 59.71
CA ASN A 593 -23.79 -37.79 59.80
C ASN A 593 -23.77 -38.94 58.77
N PRO A 594 -23.96 -40.22 59.15
CA PRO A 594 -23.94 -41.33 58.18
C PRO A 594 -25.17 -41.35 57.24
N GLU A 595 -26.14 -40.47 57.40
CA GLU A 595 -27.34 -40.45 56.56
C GLU A 595 -27.20 -39.51 55.32
N GLU A 596 -26.09 -38.72 55.18
CA GLU A 596 -25.80 -37.86 54.04
C GLU A 596 -24.72 -38.44 53.13
N MET A 597 -24.11 -39.56 53.43
CA MET A 597 -23.23 -40.24 52.47
C MET A 597 -24.11 -40.97 51.44
N ILE A 598 -24.72 -40.27 50.55
CA ILE A 598 -25.12 -40.77 49.25
C ILE A 598 -23.83 -41.13 48.53
N SER A 599 -23.35 -42.39 48.66
CA SER A 599 -22.38 -42.94 47.72
C SER A 599 -22.98 -42.67 46.32
N PRO A 600 -22.29 -42.01 45.40
CA PRO A 600 -22.78 -41.92 44.05
C PRO A 600 -22.75 -43.33 43.48
N GLY A 601 -23.91 -44.05 43.66
CA GLY A 601 -24.06 -45.42 43.26
C GLY A 601 -23.74 -45.49 41.75
N LEU A 602 -22.68 -46.20 41.43
CA LEU A 602 -22.50 -46.73 40.11
C LEU A 602 -23.70 -47.60 39.83
N ASP A 603 -24.59 -47.18 38.94
CA ASP A 603 -25.78 -47.96 38.59
C ASP A 603 -25.35 -49.29 38.02
N ARG A 604 -25.97 -50.39 38.49
CA ARG A 604 -25.68 -51.74 38.06
C ARG A 604 -25.72 -51.89 36.53
N GLU A 605 -26.68 -51.26 35.90
CA GLU A 605 -26.81 -51.26 34.44
C GLU A 605 -25.58 -50.59 33.75
N LEU A 606 -25.10 -49.51 34.31
CA LEU A 606 -23.92 -48.77 33.80
C LEU A 606 -22.65 -49.62 33.87
N VAL A 607 -22.41 -50.32 35.00
CA VAL A 607 -21.26 -51.22 35.16
C VAL A 607 -21.36 -52.43 34.21
N GLN A 608 -22.56 -52.94 33.98
CA GLN A 608 -22.79 -54.02 33.01
C GLN A 608 -22.52 -53.53 31.56
N ASP A 609 -22.92 -52.31 31.18
CA ASP A 609 -22.72 -51.79 29.86
C ASP A 609 -21.26 -51.44 29.63
N MET A 610 -20.53 -50.96 30.64
CA MET A 610 -19.07 -50.84 30.60
C MET A 610 -18.37 -52.18 30.36
N PHE A 611 -18.86 -53.28 31.04
CA PHE A 611 -18.36 -54.63 30.84
C PHE A 611 -18.61 -55.12 29.41
N ARG A 612 -19.79 -54.83 28.84
CA ARG A 612 -20.15 -55.16 27.46
C ARG A 612 -19.26 -54.43 26.46
N SER A 613 -19.06 -53.14 26.67
CA SER A 613 -18.21 -52.30 25.82
C SER A 613 -16.76 -52.83 25.82
N LEU A 614 -16.23 -53.18 26.99
CA LEU A 614 -14.90 -53.77 27.14
C LEU A 614 -14.77 -55.09 26.40
N SER A 615 -15.80 -55.92 26.46
CA SER A 615 -15.85 -57.22 25.80
C SER A 615 -15.93 -57.09 24.27
N MET A 616 -16.69 -56.12 23.77
CA MET A 616 -16.81 -55.84 22.35
C MET A 616 -15.51 -55.35 21.76
N LEU A 617 -14.79 -54.44 22.45
CA LEU A 617 -13.49 -53.96 22.02
C LEU A 617 -12.42 -55.03 22.00
N HIS A 618 -12.41 -55.94 22.97
CA HIS A 618 -11.52 -57.08 22.97
C HIS A 618 -11.75 -57.97 21.73
N LEU A 619 -13.00 -58.23 21.38
CA LEU A 619 -13.39 -58.95 20.17
C LEU A 619 -12.97 -58.24 18.91
N GLN A 620 -13.14 -56.92 18.82
CA GLN A 620 -12.68 -56.09 17.69
C GLN A 620 -11.15 -56.17 17.52
N GLN A 621 -10.39 -56.07 18.61
CA GLN A 621 -8.92 -56.20 18.55
C GLN A 621 -8.49 -57.59 18.10
N GLN A 622 -9.11 -58.64 18.58
CA GLN A 622 -8.84 -60.01 18.14
C GLN A 622 -9.15 -60.19 16.63
N LEU A 623 -10.22 -59.59 16.12
CA LEU A 623 -10.58 -59.61 14.71
C LEU A 623 -9.58 -58.80 13.84
N LEU A 624 -9.09 -57.67 14.32
CA LEU A 624 -8.06 -56.90 13.63
C LEU A 624 -6.71 -57.60 13.62
N ALA A 625 -6.31 -58.22 14.73
CA ALA A 625 -5.09 -59.04 14.82
C ALA A 625 -5.14 -60.30 13.93
N THR A 626 -6.32 -60.90 13.77
CA THR A 626 -6.51 -62.04 12.85
C THR A 626 -6.54 -61.61 11.39
N LYS A 627 -7.10 -60.43 11.06
CA LYS A 627 -7.04 -59.83 9.70
C LYS A 627 -5.62 -59.46 9.28
N SER A 628 -4.81 -58.94 10.19
CA SER A 628 -3.42 -58.60 9.90
C SER A 628 -2.55 -59.85 9.67
N ARG A 629 -2.89 -61.00 10.24
CA ARG A 629 -2.22 -62.32 10.03
C ARG A 629 -2.67 -63.04 8.78
N SER A 630 -3.85 -62.78 8.24
CA SER A 630 -4.43 -63.47 7.06
C SER A 630 -4.36 -62.71 5.77
N GLY A 631 -3.88 -61.51 5.73
CA GLY A 631 -3.92 -60.59 4.59
C GLY A 631 -2.66 -60.58 3.73
N GLY A 632 -2.31 -61.74 3.18
CA GLY A 632 -1.48 -61.80 1.97
C GLY A 632 -2.38 -61.78 0.74
N SER A 633 -2.76 -60.67 0.21
CA SER A 633 -3.03 -60.43 -1.22
C SER A 633 -3.86 -59.15 -1.47
N ARG A 634 -3.24 -58.22 -2.11
CA ARG A 634 -3.73 -57.21 -3.07
C ARG A 634 -5.18 -56.75 -3.00
N SER A 635 -5.38 -55.54 -2.53
CA SER A 635 -6.29 -54.59 -3.16
C SER A 635 -5.63 -53.23 -3.23
N VAL A 636 -5.50 -52.74 -4.47
CA VAL A 636 -4.96 -51.42 -4.80
C VAL A 636 -6.08 -50.40 -4.50
N GLU A 637 -6.16 -49.93 -3.24
CA GLU A 637 -6.82 -48.68 -2.95
C GLU A 637 -5.77 -47.56 -2.95
N ARG A 638 -5.97 -46.61 -3.85
CA ARG A 638 -5.11 -45.42 -3.93
C ARG A 638 -5.16 -44.72 -2.57
N PRO A 639 -4.01 -44.45 -1.92
CA PRO A 639 -4.01 -43.66 -0.69
C PRO A 639 -4.46 -42.24 -1.06
N THR A 640 -5.60 -41.85 -0.54
CA THR A 640 -5.90 -40.40 -0.37
C THR A 640 -4.69 -39.80 0.33
N LYS A 641 -4.05 -38.80 -0.28
CA LYS A 641 -2.89 -38.11 0.26
C LYS A 641 -3.19 -37.68 1.70
N ALA A 642 -2.58 -38.37 2.66
CA ALA A 642 -2.67 -37.99 4.05
C ALA A 642 -2.13 -36.55 4.18
N LEU A 643 -2.97 -35.62 4.61
CA LEU A 643 -2.64 -34.19 4.80
C LEU A 643 -1.59 -33.98 5.90
N PHE A 644 -1.39 -34.97 6.76
CA PHE A 644 -0.39 -34.96 7.82
C PHE A 644 0.59 -36.12 7.63
N PRO A 645 1.89 -35.93 7.92
CA PRO A 645 2.84 -37.02 7.85
C PRO A 645 2.37 -38.14 8.80
N PRO A 646 2.38 -39.42 8.38
CA PRO A 646 2.12 -40.50 9.27
C PRO A 646 3.18 -40.45 10.37
N ASN A 647 2.75 -40.38 11.63
CA ASN A 647 3.62 -40.73 12.74
C ASN A 647 4.08 -42.18 12.48
N ASP A 648 5.32 -42.52 12.80
CA ASP A 648 5.99 -43.81 12.56
C ASP A 648 5.05 -44.96 12.93
N SER A 649 4.28 -45.44 11.93
CA SER A 649 3.00 -46.09 12.16
C SER A 649 3.07 -47.59 12.51
N MET A 650 4.24 -48.23 12.47
CA MET A 650 4.35 -49.65 12.85
C MET A 650 4.77 -49.87 14.30
N ALA A 651 5.69 -49.06 14.82
CA ALA A 651 6.10 -49.19 16.22
C ALA A 651 5.00 -48.73 17.20
N GLN A 652 4.23 -47.70 16.78
CA GLN A 652 3.13 -47.15 17.60
C GLN A 652 1.89 -48.09 17.67
N SER A 653 1.59 -48.86 16.62
CA SER A 653 0.45 -49.76 16.64
C SER A 653 0.63 -50.95 17.62
N ASP A 654 1.88 -51.48 17.73
CA ASP A 654 2.19 -52.55 18.66
C ASP A 654 2.21 -52.06 20.11
N GLU A 655 2.76 -50.86 20.35
CA GLU A 655 2.79 -50.20 21.66
C GLU A 655 1.38 -49.83 22.14
N LEU A 656 0.50 -49.38 21.24
CA LEU A 656 -0.89 -49.05 21.49
C LEU A 656 -1.70 -50.33 21.82
N SER A 657 -1.48 -51.40 21.09
CA SER A 657 -2.12 -52.70 21.33
C SER A 657 -1.74 -53.28 22.71
N GLU A 658 -0.47 -53.15 23.08
CA GLU A 658 0.02 -53.57 24.40
C GLU A 658 -0.54 -52.70 25.51
N ARG A 659 -0.60 -51.36 25.33
CA ARG A 659 -1.18 -50.42 26.28
C ARG A 659 -2.66 -50.68 26.53
N VAL A 660 -3.44 -50.88 25.46
CA VAL A 660 -4.88 -51.20 25.58
C VAL A 660 -5.07 -52.54 26.29
N THR A 661 -4.24 -53.57 26.01
CA THR A 661 -4.31 -54.86 26.67
C THR A 661 -4.02 -54.74 28.18
N ASN A 662 -3.00 -53.99 28.56
CA ASN A 662 -2.65 -53.72 29.95
C ASN A 662 -3.77 -52.97 30.71
N LEU A 663 -4.39 -51.98 30.05
CA LEU A 663 -5.53 -51.23 30.60
C LEU A 663 -6.75 -52.13 30.79
N MET A 664 -7.01 -53.04 29.86
CA MET A 664 -8.11 -54.01 29.97
C MET A 664 -7.88 -54.99 31.11
N GLU A 665 -6.65 -55.47 31.32
CA GLU A 665 -6.31 -56.35 32.44
C GLU A 665 -6.48 -55.67 33.80
N THR A 666 -6.21 -54.37 33.91
CA THR A 666 -6.43 -53.60 35.14
C THR A 666 -7.90 -53.26 35.37
N LEU A 667 -8.67 -52.97 34.31
CA LEU A 667 -10.09 -52.62 34.41
C LEU A 667 -10.98 -53.78 34.80
N ARG A 668 -10.71 -54.98 34.32
CA ARG A 668 -11.53 -56.18 34.62
C ARG A 668 -11.74 -56.42 36.12
N PRO A 669 -10.67 -56.54 36.98
CA PRO A 669 -10.85 -56.75 38.41
C PRO A 669 -11.55 -55.55 39.07
N MET A 670 -11.27 -54.28 38.62
CA MET A 670 -11.91 -53.10 39.20
C MET A 670 -13.43 -53.08 38.93
N LEU A 671 -13.84 -53.38 37.68
CA LEU A 671 -15.25 -53.48 37.32
C LEU A 671 -15.93 -54.64 38.01
N THR A 672 -15.23 -55.81 38.20
CA THR A 672 -15.76 -56.94 38.92
C THR A 672 -16.01 -56.59 40.39
N GLN A 673 -15.11 -55.82 41.01
CA GLN A 673 -15.26 -55.36 42.38
C GLN A 673 -16.36 -54.29 42.48
N ALA A 674 -16.45 -53.37 41.55
CA ALA A 674 -17.55 -52.40 41.50
C ALA A 674 -18.90 -53.08 41.31
N LEU A 675 -18.99 -54.12 40.47
CA LEU A 675 -20.19 -54.92 40.30
C LEU A 675 -20.55 -55.65 41.57
N ALA A 676 -19.57 -56.25 42.27
CA ALA A 676 -19.79 -56.90 43.53
C ALA A 676 -20.33 -55.96 44.62
N ASN A 677 -19.80 -54.78 44.68
CA ASN A 677 -20.27 -53.69 45.56
C ASN A 677 -21.74 -53.31 45.26
N CYS A 678 -22.11 -53.17 43.96
CA CYS A 678 -23.49 -52.90 43.56
C CYS A 678 -24.49 -54.08 43.91
N PHE A 679 -24.01 -55.25 44.30
CA PHE A 679 -24.84 -56.35 44.77
C PHE A 679 -24.90 -56.44 46.31
N LEU A 680 -24.04 -55.69 46.99
CA LEU A 680 -24.01 -55.65 48.45
C LEU A 680 -24.79 -54.48 49.04
N ASP A 681 -25.01 -53.45 48.26
CA ASP A 681 -25.95 -52.35 48.52
C ASP A 681 -27.37 -52.73 47.99
#